data_5aca4518c53a1d64f09b12ff4b757a16
#
_entry.id   5aca4518c53a1d64f09b12ff4b757a16
#
_cell.length_a   1.000
_cell.length_b   1.000
_cell.length_c   1.000
_cell.angle_alpha   90.00
_cell.angle_beta   90.00
_cell.angle_gamma   90.00
#
_symmetry.space_group_name_H-M   'P 1'
#
loop_
_entity.id
_entity.type
_entity.pdbx_description
1 polymer ?
#
loop_
_entity_poly.entity_id
_entity_poly.type
_entity_poly.pdbx_seq_one_letter_code
_entity_poly.pdbx_strand_id
1 'polypeptide(L)'
;MELFASIALLCFVISGTTAIGQPASIAFSETKGALKLGGTGLAPTIVIDSKEWAGVTRAGNDLANDFGLVTGTKGKVVSGTSGLSNTPVIIAGTIGKAPLIDSLVSAGKIDVSNIKGKWESFTSTLVEKPVEGIDQALILVGSDKRGTIYAIYDVSEQIGVSPWYWWADVPPKKHNALYALPKTKTQGPPSIKYRGLFINDEQPALTNWVKSNYGGVYDSRFHAKVFELLLRLRANYFWPAMWASKFHVDDSKNGPLADEMGIVMGTSHTEPMARADKEKVKPWDWKRNQSNLKKYMQDGATRSKNWEVVWTLGMRGDGDTGSPTLDAKSLVDVFTAQQSILKSTLGVSSLNTVPQMWCVYKEVGGYYQAGMKVPEDITILWSDDNSGNIQRLPIPAEANRIGNAGVYYHFDYVGDPRNYKWINTIQLSKTWQQMHLAHEKNATQIWIVNVGDLKPLEIPISHFLDMAYDMTRFMKADSTDEWLVSWATREFGDSVAQGTTEVMATYGKLIVRRKYELLNKSPFLYSTTNYDEAENVLHEWEALQNKTQALYDQLDSATQIAFFEMVLHPVLAGRIVQQVYINAGRNKAHAAQKRMSTNELAADVKAAYAQDGVIQKRYHGLLNGKWNHMMDQLHFGYNNWYVLCRSDTSRAVLTSHRQDPSSNTMPSVTTIGTTAPSSGLMGVSVQGSTASAPDSTPSFLVLDPYTPENRTIDIYARGSGSTDFTITPSSPYISITPSQGTISYPSGTSTIRAVISVDWSSAPNGSSTSSIIITPKSGTAVKLTLPLNNVAVPAGFKGYVESNGGVAIEMAHFTARTASPSGASLEVIPNYGRTHSGLTLLPVTAGTQTTAAGSSAVYSFYAFTSAASAKVVAYLPPSFNVDPGSPLKFAVAVDEGTPTVSSPVPSSTLGSMPSGWSESVINGARVVKVDLGKVEKGAHKLRVWLLEPGTVIHRLVIDLGAVKESYLGPPESAKVGF
;
A
#
# COMPACT_ATOMS: atom_id res chain seq x y z
N MET A 1 7.96 -30.46 -37.83
CA MET A 1 9.37 -30.19 -37.99
C MET A 1 9.49 -28.83 -38.70
N GLU A 2 9.44 -27.77 -37.91
CA GLU A 2 9.79 -26.45 -38.41
C GLU A 2 10.44 -25.67 -37.24
N LEU A 3 11.63 -25.19 -37.51
CA LEU A 3 12.53 -24.50 -36.61
C LEU A 3 11.98 -23.09 -36.28
N PHE A 4 11.70 -22.81 -35.02
CA PHE A 4 11.68 -21.42 -34.51
C PHE A 4 13.10 -21.01 -34.12
N ALA A 5 13.71 -20.17 -34.94
CA ALA A 5 14.96 -19.52 -34.62
C ALA A 5 14.71 -18.42 -33.60
N SER A 6 15.06 -18.67 -32.33
CA SER A 6 15.13 -17.63 -31.28
C SER A 6 16.35 -16.75 -31.54
N ILE A 7 16.11 -15.52 -31.95
CA ILE A 7 17.14 -14.48 -31.92
C ILE A 7 17.31 -14.05 -30.46
N ALA A 8 18.33 -14.58 -29.82
CA ALA A 8 18.79 -14.08 -28.51
C ALA A 8 19.45 -12.71 -28.74
N LEU A 9 18.71 -11.65 -28.45
CA LEU A 9 19.27 -10.31 -28.32
C LEU A 9 20.09 -10.27 -27.03
N LEU A 10 21.42 -10.41 -27.15
CA LEU A 10 22.35 -10.27 -26.03
C LEU A 10 22.41 -8.77 -25.67
N CYS A 11 21.50 -8.30 -24.84
CA CYS A 11 21.66 -7.03 -24.16
C CYS A 11 22.79 -7.21 -23.14
N PHE A 12 23.95 -6.62 -23.40
CA PHE A 12 24.94 -6.36 -22.37
C PHE A 12 24.28 -5.41 -21.35
N VAL A 13 23.69 -5.99 -20.31
CA VAL A 13 23.31 -5.23 -19.12
C VAL A 13 24.61 -4.81 -18.46
N ILE A 14 25.00 -3.55 -18.65
CA ILE A 14 25.97 -2.90 -17.78
C ILE A 14 25.33 -2.89 -16.40
N SER A 15 25.72 -3.82 -15.54
CA SER A 15 25.29 -3.87 -14.13
C SER A 15 25.91 -2.69 -13.37
N GLY A 16 25.33 -1.51 -13.58
CA GLY A 16 25.50 -0.38 -12.70
C GLY A 16 24.27 -0.37 -11.78
N THR A 17 24.48 -0.36 -10.48
CA THR A 17 23.37 -0.06 -9.55
C THR A 17 22.86 1.32 -9.91
N THR A 18 21.71 1.36 -10.57
CA THR A 18 21.01 2.61 -10.82
C THR A 18 20.32 3.00 -9.52
N ALA A 19 20.56 4.20 -9.02
CA ALA A 19 19.63 4.87 -8.13
C ALA A 19 18.24 4.75 -8.76
N ILE A 20 17.19 4.43 -7.97
CA ILE A 20 15.91 3.95 -8.53
C ILE A 20 15.50 4.74 -9.78
N GLY A 21 15.69 4.11 -10.97
CA GLY A 21 15.39 4.66 -12.29
C GLY A 21 16.14 5.94 -12.69
N GLN A 22 17.19 6.31 -12.01
CA GLN A 22 18.02 7.45 -12.40
C GLN A 22 19.19 6.98 -13.25
N PRO A 23 19.65 7.79 -14.24
CA PRO A 23 20.81 7.43 -15.04
C PRO A 23 22.04 7.22 -14.15
N ALA A 24 22.73 6.11 -14.34
CA ALA A 24 23.97 5.86 -13.62
C ALA A 24 25.01 6.95 -13.92
N SER A 25 25.62 7.52 -12.87
CA SER A 25 26.75 8.47 -12.95
C SER A 25 28.01 7.89 -12.30
N ILE A 26 27.90 6.72 -11.66
CA ILE A 26 28.99 5.97 -11.05
C ILE A 26 29.10 4.61 -11.72
N ALA A 27 30.32 4.12 -11.87
CA ALA A 27 30.67 2.76 -12.32
C ALA A 27 31.57 2.09 -11.29
N PHE A 28 31.58 0.74 -11.26
CA PHE A 28 32.38 -0.08 -10.35
C PHE A 28 33.59 -0.73 -11.03
N SER A 29 33.76 -0.46 -12.32
CA SER A 29 34.90 -0.87 -13.12
C SER A 29 35.44 0.33 -13.92
N GLU A 30 36.70 0.23 -14.29
CA GLU A 30 37.35 1.29 -15.07
C GLU A 30 36.64 1.51 -16.40
N THR A 31 36.32 2.76 -16.68
CA THR A 31 35.64 3.20 -17.88
C THR A 31 36.43 4.35 -18.51
N LYS A 32 36.54 4.37 -19.81
CA LYS A 32 37.32 5.41 -20.56
C LYS A 32 36.83 6.81 -20.20
N GLY A 33 37.72 7.66 -19.71
CA GLY A 33 37.43 9.03 -19.33
C GLY A 33 36.76 9.20 -17.96
N ALA A 34 36.52 8.12 -17.22
CA ALA A 34 35.97 8.19 -15.89
C ALA A 34 37.03 8.53 -14.85
N LEU A 35 36.66 9.31 -13.83
CA LEU A 35 37.51 9.64 -12.69
C LEU A 35 37.34 8.56 -11.59
N LYS A 36 38.46 7.94 -11.20
CA LYS A 36 38.44 7.05 -10.02
C LYS A 36 38.22 7.88 -8.75
N LEU A 37 37.04 7.72 -8.12
CA LEU A 37 36.69 8.46 -6.91
C LEU A 37 37.17 7.79 -5.63
N GLY A 38 37.25 6.47 -5.60
CA GLY A 38 37.55 5.74 -4.39
C GLY A 38 37.81 4.26 -4.61
N GLY A 39 38.21 3.57 -3.55
CA GLY A 39 38.49 2.14 -3.52
C GLY A 39 39.27 1.77 -2.27
N THR A 40 39.79 0.54 -2.19
CA THR A 40 40.63 0.10 -1.09
C THR A 40 41.87 1.00 -0.94
N GLY A 41 41.99 1.68 0.20
CA GLY A 41 43.07 2.60 0.50
C GLY A 41 42.98 3.97 -0.20
N LEU A 42 41.90 4.24 -0.94
CA LEU A 42 41.70 5.49 -1.67
C LEU A 42 40.28 6.03 -1.39
N ALA A 43 40.17 7.28 -0.98
CA ALA A 43 38.90 7.97 -0.77
C ALA A 43 38.95 9.41 -1.26
N PRO A 44 37.83 10.00 -1.68
CA PRO A 44 37.81 11.37 -2.16
C PRO A 44 38.01 12.38 -1.04
N THR A 45 38.57 13.52 -1.41
CA THR A 45 38.42 14.77 -0.66
C THR A 45 37.23 15.53 -1.21
N ILE A 46 36.26 15.80 -0.35
CA ILE A 46 35.05 16.54 -0.66
C ILE A 46 35.27 18.00 -0.30
N VAL A 47 35.28 18.88 -1.27
CA VAL A 47 35.47 20.31 -1.09
C VAL A 47 34.12 20.99 -1.00
N ILE A 48 33.87 21.64 0.13
CA ILE A 48 32.63 22.42 0.38
C ILE A 48 33.08 23.78 0.91
N ASP A 49 32.69 24.86 0.23
CA ASP A 49 33.09 26.21 0.62
C ASP A 49 32.65 26.52 2.07
N SER A 50 33.48 27.27 2.80
CA SER A 50 33.18 27.66 4.20
C SER A 50 31.93 28.56 4.32
N LYS A 51 31.51 29.20 3.24
CA LYS A 51 30.28 30.01 3.16
C LYS A 51 29.03 29.21 2.83
N GLU A 52 29.17 27.91 2.56
CA GLU A 52 28.05 27.05 2.22
C GLU A 52 27.11 26.83 3.42
N TRP A 53 25.89 26.34 3.15
CA TRP A 53 24.94 25.99 4.19
C TRP A 53 25.46 24.85 5.08
N ALA A 54 25.24 24.93 6.38
CA ALA A 54 25.66 23.88 7.32
C ALA A 54 25.09 22.50 6.96
N GLY A 55 23.83 22.45 6.46
CA GLY A 55 23.21 21.21 5.99
C GLY A 55 23.95 20.59 4.79
N VAL A 56 24.53 21.39 3.90
CA VAL A 56 25.36 20.89 2.79
C VAL A 56 26.65 20.29 3.33
N THR A 57 27.30 20.96 4.28
CA THR A 57 28.50 20.43 4.93
C THR A 57 28.22 19.12 5.67
N ARG A 58 27.05 19.01 6.32
CA ARG A 58 26.58 17.78 6.97
C ARG A 58 26.42 16.65 5.95
N ALA A 59 25.70 16.88 4.84
CA ALA A 59 25.54 15.90 3.78
C ALA A 59 26.90 15.48 3.18
N GLY A 60 27.85 16.41 3.04
CA GLY A 60 29.21 16.09 2.62
C GLY A 60 29.95 15.15 3.59
N ASN A 61 29.76 15.34 4.90
CA ASN A 61 30.31 14.44 5.91
C ASN A 61 29.65 13.06 5.87
N ASP A 62 28.34 13.01 5.61
CA ASP A 62 27.62 11.75 5.42
C ASP A 62 28.15 11.01 4.18
N LEU A 63 28.37 11.69 3.04
CA LEU A 63 28.98 11.11 1.85
C LEU A 63 30.41 10.60 2.15
N ALA A 64 31.22 11.35 2.90
CA ALA A 64 32.55 10.90 3.32
C ALA A 64 32.49 9.59 4.15
N ASN A 65 31.49 9.45 5.03
CA ASN A 65 31.23 8.23 5.76
C ASN A 65 30.76 7.11 4.85
N ASP A 66 29.88 7.42 3.89
CA ASP A 66 29.34 6.46 2.92
C ASP A 66 30.46 5.82 2.06
N PHE A 67 31.46 6.59 1.65
CA PHE A 67 32.65 6.02 1.03
C PHE A 67 33.34 5.00 1.93
N GLY A 68 33.44 5.29 3.23
CA GLY A 68 33.96 4.36 4.24
C GLY A 68 33.12 3.08 4.36
N LEU A 69 31.81 3.23 4.36
CA LEU A 69 30.90 2.08 4.40
C LEU A 69 31.03 1.18 3.18
N VAL A 70 31.27 1.75 1.99
CA VAL A 70 31.32 1.01 0.73
C VAL A 70 32.72 0.44 0.46
N THR A 71 33.79 1.25 0.62
CA THR A 71 35.15 0.88 0.20
C THR A 71 36.06 0.47 1.35
N GLY A 72 35.65 0.69 2.58
CA GLY A 72 36.47 0.57 3.78
C GLY A 72 37.39 1.79 4.03
N THR A 73 37.41 2.79 3.13
CA THR A 73 38.24 3.99 3.26
C THR A 73 37.36 5.24 3.30
N LYS A 74 37.32 5.91 4.45
CA LYS A 74 36.48 7.08 4.67
C LYS A 74 37.06 8.30 3.96
N GLY A 75 36.22 9.08 3.27
CA GLY A 75 36.53 10.38 2.71
C GLY A 75 36.74 11.45 3.78
N LYS A 76 37.13 12.66 3.35
CA LYS A 76 37.23 13.82 4.24
C LYS A 76 36.59 15.05 3.59
N VAL A 77 36.02 15.94 4.41
CA VAL A 77 35.48 17.22 3.97
C VAL A 77 36.47 18.33 4.30
N VAL A 78 36.75 19.23 3.34
CA VAL A 78 37.61 20.40 3.50
C VAL A 78 36.94 21.63 2.89
N SER A 79 37.37 22.82 3.31
CA SER A 79 36.79 24.09 2.83
C SER A 79 37.54 24.77 1.71
N GLY A 80 38.67 24.22 1.29
CA GLY A 80 39.50 24.81 0.25
C GLY A 80 40.19 23.77 -0.63
N THR A 81 40.79 24.22 -1.74
CA THR A 81 41.39 23.37 -2.75
C THR A 81 42.92 23.23 -2.64
N SER A 82 43.55 23.94 -1.71
CA SER A 82 45.02 23.95 -1.56
C SER A 82 45.55 22.57 -1.15
N GLY A 83 46.61 22.10 -1.81
CA GLY A 83 47.29 20.85 -1.48
C GLY A 83 46.55 19.57 -1.86
N LEU A 84 45.59 19.64 -2.78
CA LEU A 84 44.75 18.49 -3.21
C LEU A 84 45.29 17.77 -4.46
N SER A 85 46.49 18.07 -4.91
CA SER A 85 47.12 17.32 -5.99
C SER A 85 47.26 15.83 -5.64
N ASN A 86 46.95 14.96 -6.61
CA ASN A 86 47.04 13.50 -6.49
C ASN A 86 45.95 12.82 -5.60
N THR A 87 44.86 13.52 -5.25
CA THR A 87 43.70 12.88 -4.56
C THR A 87 42.46 13.00 -5.44
N PRO A 88 41.55 12.00 -5.42
CA PRO A 88 40.25 12.18 -6.05
C PRO A 88 39.48 13.33 -5.36
N VAL A 89 38.91 14.22 -6.16
CA VAL A 89 38.23 15.42 -5.66
C VAL A 89 36.78 15.43 -6.10
N ILE A 90 35.88 15.68 -5.11
CA ILE A 90 34.49 16.05 -5.32
C ILE A 90 34.34 17.49 -4.85
N ILE A 91 33.78 18.37 -5.67
CA ILE A 91 33.47 19.75 -5.28
C ILE A 91 31.97 19.89 -5.24
N ALA A 92 31.39 20.23 -4.10
CA ALA A 92 29.95 20.41 -3.94
C ALA A 92 29.61 21.82 -3.46
N GLY A 93 28.55 22.41 -4.04
CA GLY A 93 28.10 23.73 -3.59
C GLY A 93 26.89 24.25 -4.33
N THR A 94 26.36 25.34 -3.79
CA THR A 94 25.10 25.97 -4.21
C THR A 94 25.39 27.23 -5.02
N ILE A 95 24.69 27.43 -6.14
CA ILE A 95 24.75 28.63 -7.00
C ILE A 95 24.43 29.87 -6.14
N GLY A 96 25.30 30.91 -6.23
CA GLY A 96 25.12 32.16 -5.48
C GLY A 96 25.46 32.09 -4.00
N LYS A 97 25.87 30.92 -3.49
CA LYS A 97 26.25 30.71 -2.10
C LYS A 97 27.70 30.24 -1.94
N ALA A 98 28.19 29.40 -2.83
CA ALA A 98 29.55 28.88 -2.86
C ALA A 98 30.41 29.65 -3.87
N PRO A 99 31.32 30.55 -3.46
CA PRO A 99 32.19 31.32 -4.38
C PRO A 99 32.98 30.45 -5.34
N LEU A 100 33.40 29.27 -4.93
CA LEU A 100 34.11 28.33 -5.79
C LEU A 100 33.21 27.86 -6.95
N ILE A 101 31.95 27.52 -6.68
CA ILE A 101 31.00 27.13 -7.72
C ILE A 101 30.71 28.31 -8.65
N ASP A 102 30.46 29.50 -8.09
CA ASP A 102 30.20 30.71 -8.91
C ASP A 102 31.37 31.04 -9.84
N SER A 103 32.61 30.82 -9.39
CA SER A 103 33.82 31.02 -10.22
C SER A 103 33.87 29.99 -11.36
N LEU A 104 33.56 28.73 -11.11
CA LEU A 104 33.53 27.68 -12.15
C LEU A 104 32.43 27.94 -13.20
N VAL A 105 31.27 28.43 -12.76
CA VAL A 105 30.17 28.83 -13.66
C VAL A 105 30.59 30.04 -14.50
N SER A 106 31.17 31.07 -13.86
CA SER A 106 31.62 32.28 -14.56
C SER A 106 32.73 32.01 -15.55
N ALA A 107 33.60 31.05 -15.28
CA ALA A 107 34.65 30.59 -16.17
C ALA A 107 34.14 29.67 -17.32
N GLY A 108 32.82 29.41 -17.39
CA GLY A 108 32.22 28.52 -18.40
C GLY A 108 32.57 27.04 -18.24
N LYS A 109 33.09 26.63 -17.09
CA LYS A 109 33.51 25.23 -16.82
C LYS A 109 32.32 24.34 -16.48
N ILE A 110 31.18 24.93 -16.06
CA ILE A 110 29.94 24.24 -15.70
C ILE A 110 28.77 24.99 -16.29
N ASP A 111 27.91 24.27 -17.01
CA ASP A 111 26.60 24.80 -17.45
C ASP A 111 25.54 24.51 -16.38
N VAL A 112 24.97 25.57 -15.85
CA VAL A 112 23.89 25.54 -14.86
C VAL A 112 22.56 26.07 -15.38
N SER A 113 22.47 26.35 -16.69
CA SER A 113 21.25 26.93 -17.32
C SER A 113 20.01 26.11 -17.05
N ASN A 114 20.13 24.79 -16.97
CA ASN A 114 19.02 23.87 -16.74
C ASN A 114 18.53 23.82 -15.30
N ILE A 115 19.28 24.37 -14.32
CA ILE A 115 18.92 24.32 -12.89
C ILE A 115 18.79 25.70 -12.26
N LYS A 116 19.45 26.73 -12.77
CA LYS A 116 19.46 28.07 -12.18
C LYS A 116 18.05 28.64 -12.02
N GLY A 117 17.71 29.02 -10.80
CA GLY A 117 16.40 29.57 -10.45
C GLY A 117 15.28 28.52 -10.33
N LYS A 118 15.57 27.25 -10.52
CA LYS A 118 14.61 26.16 -10.30
C LYS A 118 14.66 25.65 -8.87
N TRP A 119 13.52 25.21 -8.36
CA TRP A 119 13.38 24.65 -7.02
C TRP A 119 14.08 23.28 -6.94
N GLU A 120 14.97 23.10 -5.95
CA GLU A 120 15.58 21.81 -5.58
C GLU A 120 16.17 21.02 -6.74
N SER A 121 16.79 21.71 -7.67
CA SER A 121 17.40 21.09 -8.85
C SER A 121 18.90 20.98 -8.70
N PHE A 122 19.52 20.00 -9.33
CA PHE A 122 20.97 19.88 -9.33
C PHE A 122 21.54 19.34 -10.64
N THR A 123 22.82 19.60 -10.84
CA THR A 123 23.62 18.95 -11.88
C THR A 123 24.90 18.36 -11.28
N SER A 124 25.30 17.22 -11.82
CA SER A 124 26.52 16.50 -11.48
C SER A 124 27.32 16.28 -12.77
N THR A 125 28.58 16.65 -12.81
CA THR A 125 29.41 16.55 -14.00
C THR A 125 30.88 16.40 -13.66
N LEU A 126 31.65 15.70 -14.52
CA LEU A 126 33.13 15.70 -14.46
C LEU A 126 33.66 16.95 -15.15
N VAL A 127 34.61 17.63 -14.50
CA VAL A 127 35.26 18.81 -15.02
C VAL A 127 36.77 18.60 -15.01
N GLU A 128 37.41 18.79 -16.18
CA GLU A 128 38.88 18.81 -16.31
C GLU A 128 39.40 20.14 -15.84
N LYS A 129 40.54 20.11 -15.09
CA LYS A 129 41.21 21.27 -14.54
C LYS A 129 40.26 22.30 -13.94
N PRO A 130 39.41 21.90 -13.00
CA PRO A 130 38.41 22.81 -12.39
C PRO A 130 39.10 24.03 -11.76
N VAL A 131 40.19 23.79 -11.05
CA VAL A 131 41.04 24.82 -10.43
C VAL A 131 42.50 24.40 -10.55
N GLU A 132 43.43 25.34 -10.29
CA GLU A 132 44.84 25.06 -10.32
C GLU A 132 45.24 23.93 -9.37
N GLY A 133 46.06 22.99 -9.85
CA GLY A 133 46.53 21.83 -9.08
C GLY A 133 45.56 20.65 -8.99
N ILE A 134 44.38 20.70 -9.63
CA ILE A 134 43.41 19.59 -9.71
C ILE A 134 43.18 19.24 -11.18
N ASP A 135 43.63 18.07 -11.62
CA ASP A 135 43.48 17.63 -13.03
C ASP A 135 42.03 17.35 -13.41
N GLN A 136 41.26 16.72 -12.52
CA GLN A 136 39.86 16.39 -12.76
C GLN A 136 39.11 16.31 -11.44
N ALA A 137 37.85 16.75 -11.41
CA ALA A 137 36.94 16.61 -10.26
C ALA A 137 35.51 16.31 -10.67
N LEU A 138 34.79 15.58 -9.81
CA LEU A 138 33.33 15.48 -9.88
C LEU A 138 32.73 16.73 -9.21
N ILE A 139 31.97 17.49 -9.98
CA ILE A 139 31.33 18.71 -9.49
C ILE A 139 29.83 18.46 -9.27
N LEU A 140 29.35 18.78 -8.07
CA LEU A 140 27.96 18.66 -7.64
C LEU A 140 27.40 20.05 -7.38
N VAL A 141 26.48 20.50 -8.20
CA VAL A 141 25.92 21.86 -8.11
C VAL A 141 24.44 21.85 -7.92
N GLY A 142 23.97 22.47 -6.83
CA GLY A 142 22.56 22.70 -6.58
C GLY A 142 22.10 24.11 -6.94
N SER A 143 20.85 24.23 -7.37
CA SER A 143 20.16 25.52 -7.57
C SER A 143 19.89 26.24 -6.24
N ASP A 144 19.75 25.48 -5.17
CA ASP A 144 19.50 25.90 -3.80
C ASP A 144 20.11 24.89 -2.79
N LYS A 145 19.91 25.15 -1.49
CA LYS A 145 20.43 24.32 -0.38
C LYS A 145 20.11 22.83 -0.58
N ARG A 146 18.85 22.50 -0.84
CA ARG A 146 18.41 21.11 -1.00
C ARG A 146 18.82 20.48 -2.31
N GLY A 147 18.84 21.26 -3.39
CA GLY A 147 19.42 20.77 -4.65
C GLY A 147 20.85 20.26 -4.47
N THR A 148 21.68 20.99 -3.71
CA THR A 148 23.06 20.56 -3.41
C THR A 148 23.09 19.32 -2.51
N ILE A 149 22.24 19.26 -1.48
CA ILE A 149 22.12 18.09 -0.59
C ILE A 149 21.70 16.86 -1.39
N TYR A 150 20.74 16.99 -2.30
CA TYR A 150 20.28 15.88 -3.14
C TYR A 150 21.35 15.42 -4.14
N ALA A 151 22.16 16.34 -4.68
CA ALA A 151 23.30 15.96 -5.51
C ALA A 151 24.32 15.09 -4.73
N ILE A 152 24.55 15.44 -3.46
CA ILE A 152 25.46 14.69 -2.58
C ILE A 152 24.86 13.30 -2.26
N TYR A 153 23.61 13.21 -1.84
CA TYR A 153 22.98 11.92 -1.53
C TYR A 153 22.68 11.07 -2.77
N ASP A 154 22.58 11.69 -3.95
CA ASP A 154 22.53 10.93 -5.20
C ASP A 154 23.82 10.13 -5.42
N VAL A 155 24.99 10.72 -5.11
CA VAL A 155 26.27 9.98 -5.14
C VAL A 155 26.26 8.87 -4.09
N SER A 156 25.78 9.14 -2.86
CA SER A 156 25.67 8.12 -1.81
C SER A 156 24.86 6.90 -2.25
N GLU A 157 23.69 7.13 -2.86
CA GLU A 157 22.85 6.06 -3.38
C GLU A 157 23.54 5.30 -4.52
N GLN A 158 24.17 6.01 -5.44
CA GLN A 158 24.84 5.39 -6.59
C GLN A 158 26.11 4.61 -6.25
N ILE A 159 26.81 4.95 -5.19
CA ILE A 159 27.93 4.13 -4.70
C ILE A 159 27.47 2.89 -3.91
N GLY A 160 26.17 2.75 -3.63
CA GLY A 160 25.61 1.55 -3.01
C GLY A 160 25.16 1.70 -1.55
N VAL A 161 24.89 2.93 -1.08
CA VAL A 161 24.29 3.17 0.25
C VAL A 161 22.81 3.48 0.08
N SER A 162 21.96 2.55 0.49
CA SER A 162 20.49 2.73 0.48
C SER A 162 20.06 3.86 1.42
N PRO A 163 19.02 4.64 1.10
CA PRO A 163 18.37 5.52 2.07
C PRO A 163 17.98 4.81 3.37
N TRP A 164 17.69 3.53 3.29
CA TRP A 164 17.24 2.69 4.42
C TRP A 164 18.38 1.99 5.17
N TYR A 165 19.66 2.34 4.89
CA TYR A 165 20.81 1.71 5.51
C TYR A 165 20.76 1.72 7.06
N TRP A 166 20.16 2.74 7.65
CA TRP A 166 20.04 2.86 9.10
C TRP A 166 18.66 2.40 9.61
N TRP A 167 17.56 2.84 8.96
CA TRP A 167 16.19 2.56 9.43
C TRP A 167 15.67 1.16 9.11
N ALA A 168 16.24 0.47 8.14
CA ALA A 168 15.90 -0.92 7.79
C ALA A 168 17.13 -1.80 7.59
N ASP A 169 18.27 -1.35 8.11
CA ASP A 169 19.51 -2.13 8.17
C ASP A 169 19.98 -2.71 6.84
N VAL A 170 19.63 -2.02 5.72
CA VAL A 170 20.10 -2.41 4.41
C VAL A 170 21.62 -2.29 4.35
N PRO A 171 22.36 -3.38 4.12
CA PRO A 171 23.80 -3.34 4.14
C PRO A 171 24.35 -2.54 2.95
N PRO A 172 25.28 -1.57 3.18
CA PRO A 172 25.94 -0.90 2.10
C PRO A 172 26.70 -1.88 1.20
N LYS A 173 26.51 -1.78 -0.12
CA LYS A 173 27.19 -2.65 -1.10
C LYS A 173 28.69 -2.38 -1.11
N LYS A 174 29.51 -3.44 -1.03
CA LYS A 174 30.96 -3.32 -1.01
C LYS A 174 31.53 -3.27 -2.42
N HIS A 175 32.39 -2.30 -2.67
CA HIS A 175 33.09 -2.14 -3.95
C HIS A 175 34.57 -1.83 -3.75
N ASN A 176 35.41 -2.49 -4.54
CA ASN A 176 36.86 -2.30 -4.51
C ASN A 176 37.30 -1.03 -5.24
N ALA A 177 36.47 -0.50 -6.14
CA ALA A 177 36.74 0.72 -6.88
C ALA A 177 35.43 1.41 -7.28
N LEU A 178 35.45 2.74 -7.30
CA LEU A 178 34.33 3.62 -7.67
C LEU A 178 34.83 4.64 -8.68
N TYR A 179 34.10 4.82 -9.79
CA TYR A 179 34.45 5.71 -10.88
C TYR A 179 33.29 6.64 -11.22
N ALA A 180 33.49 7.95 -11.21
CA ALA A 180 32.52 8.89 -11.78
C ALA A 180 32.60 8.85 -13.30
N LEU A 181 31.46 8.64 -13.94
CA LEU A 181 31.38 8.57 -15.41
C LEU A 181 31.50 9.94 -16.04
N PRO A 182 32.08 10.03 -17.27
CA PRO A 182 32.29 11.29 -18.00
C PRO A 182 30.99 11.76 -18.66
N LYS A 183 29.98 12.06 -17.84
CA LYS A 183 28.65 12.53 -18.30
C LYS A 183 28.06 13.53 -17.32
N THR A 184 27.25 14.43 -17.86
CA THR A 184 26.45 15.34 -17.05
C THR A 184 25.12 14.72 -16.73
N LYS A 185 24.69 14.78 -15.46
CA LYS A 185 23.40 14.37 -14.96
C LYS A 185 22.71 15.57 -14.34
N THR A 186 21.46 15.80 -14.71
CA THR A 186 20.60 16.86 -14.15
C THR A 186 19.33 16.25 -13.61
N GLN A 187 18.90 16.71 -12.44
CA GLN A 187 17.61 16.32 -11.82
C GLN A 187 16.86 17.54 -11.27
N GLY A 188 15.55 17.40 -11.18
CA GLY A 188 14.64 18.45 -10.71
C GLY A 188 14.19 19.41 -11.82
N PRO A 189 13.25 20.32 -11.51
CA PRO A 189 12.60 20.43 -10.21
C PRO A 189 11.71 19.22 -9.88
N PRO A 190 11.51 18.90 -8.59
CA PRO A 190 10.59 17.84 -8.20
C PRO A 190 9.15 18.11 -8.67
N SER A 191 8.41 17.03 -8.94
CA SER A 191 7.00 17.11 -9.35
C SER A 191 6.11 17.72 -8.27
N ILE A 192 6.40 17.45 -7.01
CA ILE A 192 5.68 17.99 -5.86
C ILE A 192 6.61 18.88 -5.05
N LYS A 193 6.15 20.10 -4.74
CA LYS A 193 7.01 21.10 -4.10
C LYS A 193 7.38 20.75 -2.66
N TYR A 194 6.39 20.43 -1.82
CA TYR A 194 6.60 19.97 -0.44
C TYR A 194 6.13 18.52 -0.34
N ARG A 195 7.04 17.62 -0.01
CA ARG A 195 6.82 16.18 0.01
C ARG A 195 7.46 15.58 1.25
N GLY A 196 6.68 14.83 2.02
CA GLY A 196 7.20 14.35 3.29
C GLY A 196 6.28 13.46 4.08
N LEU A 197 6.63 13.29 5.33
CA LEU A 197 6.01 12.36 6.26
C LEU A 197 5.41 13.08 7.46
N PHE A 198 4.32 12.50 7.96
CA PHE A 198 3.78 12.78 9.27
C PHE A 198 4.02 11.56 10.17
N ILE A 199 4.90 11.69 11.15
CA ILE A 199 5.02 10.71 12.23
C ILE A 199 3.90 11.01 13.23
N ASN A 200 2.80 10.32 13.10
CA ASN A 200 1.63 10.47 13.96
C ASN A 200 1.62 9.32 14.99
N ASP A 201 2.65 9.27 15.83
CA ASP A 201 2.85 8.24 16.84
C ASP A 201 1.55 7.84 17.56
N GLU A 202 0.93 6.79 17.11
CA GLU A 202 -0.33 6.28 17.65
C GLU A 202 -0.13 5.36 18.85
N GLN A 203 1.10 5.26 19.33
CA GLN A 203 1.49 4.42 20.48
C GLN A 203 0.96 2.98 20.43
N PRO A 204 1.63 1.97 21.01
CA PRO A 204 2.80 2.12 21.90
C PRO A 204 4.17 1.96 21.21
N ALA A 205 4.24 1.48 19.94
CA ALA A 205 5.47 0.97 19.34
C ALA A 205 6.59 2.02 19.28
N LEU A 206 6.46 3.07 18.48
CA LEU A 206 7.50 4.09 18.34
C LEU A 206 7.75 4.82 19.66
N THR A 207 6.71 5.15 20.41
CA THR A 207 6.86 5.77 21.75
C THR A 207 7.70 4.92 22.68
N ASN A 208 7.46 3.62 22.77
CA ASN A 208 8.24 2.72 23.64
C ASN A 208 9.69 2.59 23.16
N TRP A 209 9.87 2.52 21.84
CA TRP A 209 11.20 2.50 21.26
C TRP A 209 11.98 3.80 21.54
N VAL A 210 11.33 4.96 21.39
CA VAL A 210 11.93 6.27 21.71
C VAL A 210 12.26 6.38 23.20
N LYS A 211 11.37 5.92 24.08
CA LYS A 211 11.65 5.87 25.52
C LYS A 211 12.91 5.07 25.85
N SER A 212 13.08 3.95 25.20
CA SER A 212 14.23 3.07 25.44
C SER A 212 15.54 3.64 24.88
N ASN A 213 15.49 4.38 23.76
CA ASN A 213 16.70 4.80 23.03
C ASN A 213 17.07 6.28 23.23
N TYR A 214 16.08 7.16 23.54
CA TYR A 214 16.27 8.61 23.58
C TYR A 214 15.81 9.25 24.90
N GLY A 215 15.50 8.46 25.92
CA GLY A 215 15.16 8.98 27.25
C GLY A 215 13.73 9.52 27.37
N GLY A 216 12.83 9.14 26.48
CA GLY A 216 11.38 9.36 26.59
C GLY A 216 10.83 10.57 25.86
N VAL A 217 11.65 11.29 25.09
CA VAL A 217 11.22 12.41 24.25
C VAL A 217 11.76 12.25 22.82
N TYR A 218 11.04 12.80 21.86
CA TYR A 218 11.49 12.90 20.48
C TYR A 218 12.47 14.06 20.34
N ASP A 219 13.72 13.82 20.73
CA ASP A 219 14.76 14.85 20.75
C ASP A 219 15.46 15.04 19.40
N SER A 220 16.40 15.96 19.34
CA SER A 220 17.16 16.28 18.14
C SER A 220 18.02 15.11 17.62
N ARG A 221 18.39 14.14 18.47
CA ARG A 221 19.13 12.93 18.04
C ARG A 221 18.22 11.99 17.24
N PHE A 222 16.97 11.83 17.68
CA PHE A 222 15.95 11.09 16.96
C PHE A 222 15.63 11.78 15.63
N HIS A 223 15.31 13.07 15.67
CA HIS A 223 14.93 13.82 14.47
C HIS A 223 16.07 13.90 13.45
N ALA A 224 17.34 13.94 13.90
CA ALA A 224 18.48 13.89 12.97
C ALA A 224 18.46 12.64 12.09
N LYS A 225 18.04 11.48 12.62
CA LYS A 225 17.94 10.24 11.86
C LYS A 225 16.74 10.24 10.91
N VAL A 226 15.63 10.84 11.32
CA VAL A 226 14.45 10.99 10.45
C VAL A 226 14.74 11.98 9.31
N PHE A 227 15.36 13.12 9.63
CA PHE A 227 15.68 14.15 8.64
C PHE A 227 16.72 13.67 7.61
N GLU A 228 17.72 12.91 8.05
CA GLU A 228 18.66 12.25 7.14
C GLU A 228 17.95 11.31 6.19
N LEU A 229 17.03 10.46 6.68
CA LEU A 229 16.23 9.56 5.84
C LEU A 229 15.41 10.34 4.81
N LEU A 230 14.71 11.38 5.25
CA LEU A 230 13.91 12.23 4.34
C LEU A 230 14.76 12.80 3.21
N LEU A 231 15.92 13.38 3.53
CA LEU A 231 16.81 13.98 2.54
C LEU A 231 17.41 12.93 1.58
N ARG A 232 17.76 11.75 2.07
CA ARG A 232 18.21 10.62 1.23
C ARG A 232 17.10 10.11 0.30
N LEU A 233 15.82 10.20 0.72
CA LEU A 233 14.63 9.93 -0.09
C LEU A 233 14.19 11.14 -0.92
N ARG A 234 14.97 12.22 -0.98
CA ARG A 234 14.67 13.47 -1.68
C ARG A 234 13.36 14.13 -1.24
N ALA A 235 12.96 13.91 0.01
CA ALA A 235 11.87 14.60 0.68
C ALA A 235 12.39 15.86 1.37
N ASN A 236 11.48 16.81 1.66
CA ASN A 236 11.83 18.10 2.23
C ASN A 236 10.87 18.56 3.33
N TYR A 237 9.81 17.81 3.63
CA TYR A 237 8.71 18.28 4.48
C TYR A 237 8.42 17.28 5.61
N PHE A 238 8.08 17.80 6.80
CA PHE A 238 7.86 16.95 7.96
C PHE A 238 6.82 17.51 8.92
N TRP A 239 5.92 16.64 9.38
CA TRP A 239 5.04 16.88 10.53
C TRP A 239 5.48 15.98 11.69
N PRO A 240 5.78 16.55 12.87
CA PRO A 240 6.23 15.78 14.02
C PRO A 240 5.09 15.13 14.79
N ALA A 241 5.42 14.17 15.64
CA ALA A 241 4.48 13.50 16.53
C ALA A 241 3.76 14.51 17.43
N MET A 242 2.43 14.35 17.56
CA MET A 242 1.57 15.37 18.19
C MET A 242 0.88 14.90 19.48
N TRP A 243 0.67 13.60 19.68
CA TRP A 243 -0.21 13.11 20.74
C TRP A 243 0.37 13.28 22.14
N ALA A 244 1.65 12.94 22.33
CA ALA A 244 2.33 13.07 23.59
C ALA A 244 3.52 14.04 23.55
N SER A 245 3.82 14.60 22.38
CA SER A 245 5.04 15.36 22.11
C SER A 245 4.76 16.84 21.85
N LYS A 246 5.77 17.65 22.11
CA LYS A 246 5.78 19.09 21.86
C LYS A 246 7.10 19.43 21.15
N PHE A 247 7.17 19.22 19.86
CA PHE A 247 8.39 19.25 19.04
C PHE A 247 9.38 20.36 19.40
N HIS A 248 8.91 21.59 19.53
CA HIS A 248 9.76 22.74 19.84
C HIS A 248 10.04 22.95 21.33
N VAL A 249 9.35 22.25 22.22
CA VAL A 249 9.43 22.44 23.68
C VAL A 249 10.19 21.28 24.33
N ASP A 250 9.98 20.06 23.88
CA ASP A 250 10.62 18.87 24.44
C ASP A 250 12.13 18.87 24.17
N ASP A 251 12.55 19.38 23.01
CA ASP A 251 13.95 19.75 22.74
C ASP A 251 13.98 21.01 21.87
N SER A 252 14.53 22.12 22.45
CA SER A 252 14.64 23.39 21.76
C SER A 252 15.57 23.38 20.54
N LYS A 253 16.36 22.31 20.35
CA LYS A 253 17.23 22.12 19.20
C LYS A 253 16.49 21.54 17.98
N ASN A 254 15.29 20.98 18.14
CA ASN A 254 14.55 20.33 17.06
C ASN A 254 14.28 21.28 15.88
N GLY A 255 13.78 22.48 16.14
CA GLY A 255 13.50 23.48 15.10
C GLY A 255 14.77 23.97 14.37
N PRO A 256 15.80 24.46 15.10
CA PRO A 256 17.07 24.80 14.47
C PRO A 256 17.70 23.68 13.66
N LEU A 257 17.65 22.44 14.13
CA LEU A 257 18.19 21.29 13.42
C LEU A 257 17.44 21.03 12.09
N ALA A 258 16.11 21.14 12.10
CA ALA A 258 15.32 20.98 10.90
C ALA A 258 15.72 22.01 9.83
N ASP A 259 15.81 23.27 10.19
CA ASP A 259 16.21 24.36 9.29
C ASP A 259 17.66 24.20 8.80
N GLU A 260 18.60 23.87 9.71
CA GLU A 260 19.99 23.58 9.36
C GLU A 260 20.09 22.47 8.31
N MET A 261 19.41 21.34 8.55
CA MET A 261 19.45 20.20 7.64
C MET A 261 18.67 20.45 6.33
N GLY A 262 17.79 21.45 6.27
CA GLY A 262 16.99 21.77 5.10
C GLY A 262 15.63 21.10 5.07
N ILE A 263 15.09 20.73 6.23
CA ILE A 263 13.73 20.21 6.37
C ILE A 263 12.77 21.36 6.65
N VAL A 264 11.76 21.49 5.80
CA VAL A 264 10.65 22.41 6.00
C VAL A 264 9.69 21.81 7.02
N MET A 265 9.40 22.54 8.08
CA MET A 265 8.50 22.07 9.11
C MET A 265 7.06 22.46 8.81
N GLY A 266 6.15 21.58 9.14
CA GLY A 266 4.72 21.82 9.20
C GLY A 266 4.13 21.23 10.46
N THR A 267 2.83 21.38 10.64
CA THR A 267 2.06 20.76 11.71
C THR A 267 0.71 20.30 11.19
N SER A 268 0.09 19.37 11.89
CA SER A 268 -1.17 18.75 11.45
C SER A 268 -2.37 19.71 11.54
N HIS A 269 -3.50 19.24 11.08
CA HIS A 269 -4.78 19.96 11.08
C HIS A 269 -5.31 20.37 12.46
N THR A 270 -4.77 19.81 13.53
CA THR A 270 -5.14 20.16 14.91
C THR A 270 -4.12 21.11 15.58
N GLU A 271 -3.03 21.42 14.95
CA GLU A 271 -1.86 22.10 15.49
C GLU A 271 -1.52 23.39 14.72
N PRO A 272 -2.41 24.39 14.69
CA PRO A 272 -2.19 25.59 13.91
C PRO A 272 -1.00 26.41 14.39
N MET A 273 -0.37 27.15 13.48
CA MET A 273 0.65 28.16 13.72
C MET A 273 1.91 27.62 14.41
N ALA A 274 2.37 26.43 13.96
CA ALA A 274 3.58 25.76 14.45
C ALA A 274 3.58 25.51 15.98
N ARG A 275 2.40 25.16 16.53
CA ARG A 275 2.23 24.82 17.95
C ARG A 275 1.79 23.38 18.07
N ALA A 276 2.24 22.69 19.10
CA ALA A 276 1.80 21.33 19.40
C ALA A 276 0.42 21.32 20.07
N ASP A 277 -0.31 20.22 19.92
CA ASP A 277 -1.63 20.03 20.55
C ASP A 277 -1.55 20.19 22.08
N LYS A 278 -0.49 19.70 22.69
CA LYS A 278 -0.23 19.83 24.15
C LYS A 278 0.15 21.22 24.63
N GLU A 279 0.31 22.18 23.75
CA GLU A 279 0.54 23.59 24.10
C GLU A 279 -0.77 24.40 24.06
N LYS A 280 -1.92 23.81 23.65
CA LYS A 280 -3.20 24.49 23.51
C LYS A 280 -3.67 25.16 24.79
N VAL A 281 -4.12 26.42 24.64
CA VAL A 281 -4.76 27.19 25.74
C VAL A 281 -6.23 26.78 25.86
N LYS A 282 -6.74 26.84 27.09
CA LYS A 282 -8.13 26.47 27.40
C LYS A 282 -8.96 27.71 27.82
N PRO A 283 -10.26 27.81 27.47
CA PRO A 283 -10.97 26.90 26.57
C PRO A 283 -10.47 27.05 25.11
N TRP A 284 -10.40 25.93 24.36
CA TRP A 284 -10.06 25.92 22.93
C TRP A 284 -11.33 26.25 22.12
N ASP A 285 -11.73 27.53 22.19
CA ASP A 285 -12.99 28.05 21.62
C ASP A 285 -12.76 29.47 21.10
N TRP A 286 -12.89 29.65 19.77
CA TRP A 286 -12.66 30.96 19.14
C TRP A 286 -13.61 32.04 19.62
N LYS A 287 -14.91 31.71 19.84
CA LYS A 287 -15.91 32.71 20.27
C LYS A 287 -15.73 33.14 21.72
N ARG A 288 -15.16 32.29 22.56
CA ARG A 288 -15.05 32.54 24.03
C ARG A 288 -13.66 32.97 24.49
N ASN A 289 -12.61 32.65 23.69
CA ASN A 289 -11.21 32.83 24.15
C ASN A 289 -10.30 33.41 23.07
N GLN A 290 -10.83 34.26 22.21
CA GLN A 290 -10.12 34.80 21.05
C GLN A 290 -8.77 35.45 21.38
N SER A 291 -8.68 36.22 22.45
CA SER A 291 -7.47 36.94 22.85
C SER A 291 -6.31 35.97 23.18
N ASN A 292 -6.56 34.94 24.02
CA ASN A 292 -5.54 33.97 24.37
C ASN A 292 -5.17 33.06 23.17
N LEU A 293 -6.15 32.76 22.28
CA LEU A 293 -5.88 32.02 21.07
C LEU A 293 -4.99 32.81 20.10
N LYS A 294 -5.22 34.11 19.95
CA LYS A 294 -4.35 34.98 19.13
C LYS A 294 -2.93 35.04 19.73
N LYS A 295 -2.81 35.16 21.06
CA LYS A 295 -1.50 35.10 21.72
C LYS A 295 -0.80 33.76 21.49
N TYR A 296 -1.51 32.64 21.65
CA TYR A 296 -1.00 31.30 21.38
C TYR A 296 -0.45 31.19 19.94
N MET A 297 -1.18 31.71 18.96
CA MET A 297 -0.78 31.70 17.54
C MET A 297 0.42 32.62 17.29
N GLN A 298 0.43 33.82 17.92
CA GLN A 298 1.54 34.78 17.86
C GLN A 298 2.83 34.19 18.44
N ASP A 299 2.74 33.50 19.57
CA ASP A 299 3.90 32.89 20.23
C ASP A 299 4.52 31.78 19.30
N GLY A 300 3.70 30.97 18.62
CA GLY A 300 4.18 30.00 17.66
C GLY A 300 4.86 30.63 16.44
N ALA A 301 4.23 31.66 15.87
CA ALA A 301 4.80 32.40 14.75
C ALA A 301 6.13 33.06 15.12
N THR A 302 6.20 33.69 16.28
CA THR A 302 7.42 34.37 16.77
C THR A 302 8.56 33.37 16.98
N ARG A 303 8.26 32.21 17.57
CA ARG A 303 9.24 31.15 17.79
C ARG A 303 9.84 30.63 16.48
N SER A 304 9.01 30.45 15.44
CA SER A 304 9.40 29.77 14.22
C SER A 304 9.73 30.67 13.02
N LYS A 305 9.68 31.99 13.17
CA LYS A 305 9.81 32.99 12.09
C LYS A 305 11.12 32.96 11.30
N ASN A 306 12.18 32.41 11.87
CA ASN A 306 13.50 32.37 11.24
C ASN A 306 13.78 31.00 10.56
N TRP A 307 12.85 30.07 10.58
CA TRP A 307 12.99 28.74 10.01
C TRP A 307 12.11 28.58 8.78
N GLU A 308 12.43 27.59 7.97
CA GLU A 308 11.56 27.20 6.85
C GLU A 308 10.31 26.48 7.37
N VAL A 309 9.14 27.12 7.25
CA VAL A 309 7.85 26.60 7.75
C VAL A 309 6.78 26.71 6.68
N VAL A 310 5.99 25.66 6.49
CA VAL A 310 4.65 25.76 5.89
C VAL A 310 3.66 25.98 7.04
N TRP A 311 3.06 27.15 7.08
CA TRP A 311 2.17 27.54 8.18
C TRP A 311 0.82 26.85 8.07
N THR A 312 0.51 26.00 9.06
CA THR A 312 -0.81 25.41 9.19
C THR A 312 -1.79 26.44 9.71
N LEU A 313 -2.82 26.72 8.91
CA LEU A 313 -3.87 27.65 9.27
C LEU A 313 -5.20 26.91 9.55
N GLY A 314 -6.16 27.64 10.03
CA GLY A 314 -7.46 27.15 10.44
C GLY A 314 -7.51 26.75 11.91
N MET A 315 -8.59 26.11 12.27
CA MET A 315 -8.85 25.63 13.62
C MET A 315 -9.92 24.53 13.55
N ARG A 316 -9.81 23.52 14.39
CA ARG A 316 -10.84 22.52 14.69
C ARG A 316 -11.17 22.54 16.18
N GLY A 317 -11.99 21.65 16.64
CA GLY A 317 -12.24 21.43 18.07
C GLY A 317 -11.04 20.92 18.83
N ASP A 318 -11.19 20.78 20.13
CA ASP A 318 -10.15 20.22 20.99
C ASP A 318 -10.08 18.70 20.83
N GLY A 319 -8.88 18.15 20.81
CA GLY A 319 -8.66 16.70 20.74
C GLY A 319 -9.11 16.03 19.43
N ASP A 320 -8.83 16.67 18.30
CA ASP A 320 -9.19 16.18 16.94
C ASP A 320 -10.69 15.96 16.73
N THR A 321 -11.52 16.70 17.43
CA THR A 321 -12.98 16.65 17.28
C THR A 321 -13.54 17.86 16.53
N GLY A 322 -14.78 17.77 16.09
CA GLY A 322 -15.51 18.93 15.58
C GLY A 322 -15.75 19.96 16.69
N SER A 323 -15.57 21.24 16.39
CA SER A 323 -15.87 22.30 17.37
C SER A 323 -17.39 22.57 17.39
N PRO A 324 -18.06 22.56 18.54
CA PRO A 324 -19.49 22.86 18.63
C PRO A 324 -19.83 24.34 18.39
N THR A 325 -18.81 25.21 18.41
CA THR A 325 -19.00 26.67 18.28
C THR A 325 -18.39 27.27 17.02
N LEU A 326 -17.56 26.51 16.29
CA LEU A 326 -16.94 26.94 15.04
C LEU A 326 -17.91 26.73 13.87
N ASP A 327 -18.12 27.80 13.11
CA ASP A 327 -18.87 27.81 11.87
C ASP A 327 -17.99 28.40 10.74
N ALA A 328 -18.50 28.40 9.50
CA ALA A 328 -17.77 28.89 8.33
C ALA A 328 -17.30 30.35 8.52
N LYS A 329 -18.14 31.22 9.11
CA LYS A 329 -17.80 32.62 9.36
C LYS A 329 -16.67 32.75 10.39
N SER A 330 -16.80 32.05 11.51
CA SER A 330 -15.77 32.02 12.55
C SER A 330 -14.44 31.49 12.05
N LEU A 331 -14.44 30.52 11.13
CA LEU A 331 -13.22 29.99 10.53
C LEU A 331 -12.54 31.01 9.59
N VAL A 332 -13.32 31.80 8.85
CA VAL A 332 -12.79 32.92 8.05
C VAL A 332 -12.16 33.99 8.97
N ASP A 333 -12.76 34.28 10.13
CA ASP A 333 -12.20 35.19 11.11
C ASP A 333 -10.88 34.63 11.67
N VAL A 334 -10.76 33.31 11.89
CA VAL A 334 -9.51 32.64 12.29
C VAL A 334 -8.43 32.83 11.23
N PHE A 335 -8.72 32.58 9.94
CA PHE A 335 -7.74 32.81 8.87
C PHE A 335 -7.27 34.26 8.83
N THR A 336 -8.19 35.20 8.94
CA THR A 336 -7.87 36.63 8.96
C THR A 336 -6.91 37.00 10.10
N ALA A 337 -7.17 36.47 11.29
CA ALA A 337 -6.31 36.69 12.45
C ALA A 337 -4.93 36.05 12.26
N GLN A 338 -4.87 34.82 11.80
CA GLN A 338 -3.64 34.08 11.54
C GLN A 338 -2.77 34.78 10.49
N GLN A 339 -3.36 35.20 9.37
CA GLN A 339 -2.67 35.94 8.31
C GLN A 339 -2.17 37.31 8.79
N SER A 340 -2.94 38.03 9.62
CA SER A 340 -2.48 39.26 10.25
C SER A 340 -1.28 39.05 11.16
N ILE A 341 -1.29 37.97 11.96
CA ILE A 341 -0.16 37.58 12.81
C ILE A 341 1.07 37.28 11.97
N LEU A 342 0.93 36.49 10.90
CA LEU A 342 2.06 36.17 10.01
C LEU A 342 2.64 37.41 9.36
N LYS A 343 1.82 38.30 8.80
CA LYS A 343 2.28 39.57 8.20
C LYS A 343 3.11 40.38 9.19
N SER A 344 2.58 40.60 10.38
CA SER A 344 3.28 41.38 11.43
C SER A 344 4.56 40.72 11.94
N THR A 345 4.53 39.39 12.13
CA THR A 345 5.67 38.64 12.70
C THR A 345 6.82 38.50 11.71
N LEU A 346 6.48 38.26 10.42
CA LEU A 346 7.47 38.09 9.36
C LEU A 346 7.91 39.41 8.73
N GLY A 347 7.21 40.53 9.03
CA GLY A 347 7.53 41.86 8.51
C GLY A 347 7.24 41.97 7.00
N VAL A 348 6.21 41.30 6.49
CA VAL A 348 5.85 41.25 5.07
C VAL A 348 4.50 41.91 4.80
N SER A 349 4.36 42.59 3.68
CA SER A 349 3.11 43.22 3.24
C SER A 349 2.16 42.22 2.57
N SER A 350 2.69 41.19 1.92
CA SER A 350 1.93 40.15 1.23
C SER A 350 2.38 38.75 1.70
N LEU A 351 1.44 37.83 1.75
CA LEU A 351 1.71 36.42 2.08
C LEU A 351 1.76 35.49 0.85
N ASN A 352 1.67 36.03 -0.37
CA ASN A 352 1.65 35.20 -1.60
C ASN A 352 2.88 34.31 -1.77
N THR A 353 4.01 34.69 -1.16
CA THR A 353 5.25 33.90 -1.18
C THR A 353 5.52 33.17 0.12
N VAL A 354 4.70 33.37 1.14
CA VAL A 354 4.80 32.69 2.42
C VAL A 354 4.02 31.38 2.35
N PRO A 355 4.67 30.22 2.53
CA PRO A 355 3.96 28.95 2.45
C PRO A 355 2.91 28.81 3.56
N GLN A 356 1.67 28.64 3.17
CA GLN A 356 0.53 28.48 4.08
C GLN A 356 -0.32 27.30 3.60
N MET A 357 -0.89 26.55 4.50
CA MET A 357 -1.83 25.50 4.13
C MET A 357 -3.01 25.41 5.10
N TRP A 358 -4.12 24.93 4.60
CA TRP A 358 -5.27 24.54 5.39
C TRP A 358 -5.67 23.11 5.01
N CYS A 359 -5.68 22.22 6.00
CA CYS A 359 -6.07 20.83 5.80
C CYS A 359 -7.59 20.70 5.88
N VAL A 360 -8.20 20.30 4.76
CA VAL A 360 -9.64 20.06 4.64
C VAL A 360 -9.93 18.64 5.16
N TYR A 361 -10.08 18.53 6.47
CA TYR A 361 -10.22 17.24 7.16
C TYR A 361 -11.53 17.18 7.93
N LYS A 362 -12.28 16.09 7.75
CA LYS A 362 -13.58 15.85 8.39
C LYS A 362 -14.57 17.02 8.20
N GLU A 363 -15.21 17.51 9.27
CA GLU A 363 -16.33 18.46 9.26
C GLU A 363 -16.03 19.79 8.55
N VAL A 364 -14.79 20.27 8.56
CA VAL A 364 -14.46 21.56 7.93
C VAL A 364 -14.59 21.50 6.39
N GLY A 365 -14.56 20.30 5.82
CA GLY A 365 -14.84 20.07 4.41
C GLY A 365 -16.24 20.50 4.01
N GLY A 366 -17.23 20.30 4.90
CA GLY A 366 -18.60 20.73 4.67
C GLY A 366 -18.74 22.25 4.57
N TYR A 367 -17.96 23.03 5.32
CA TYR A 367 -17.95 24.50 5.22
C TYR A 367 -17.42 24.97 3.87
N TYR A 368 -16.36 24.36 3.38
CA TYR A 368 -15.79 24.65 2.06
C TYR A 368 -16.79 24.33 0.95
N GLN A 369 -17.39 23.15 0.98
CA GLN A 369 -18.38 22.72 -0.01
C GLN A 369 -19.64 23.60 0.01
N ALA A 370 -20.02 24.15 1.16
CA ALA A 370 -21.10 25.09 1.32
C ALA A 370 -20.76 26.51 0.84
N GLY A 371 -19.57 26.74 0.28
CA GLY A 371 -19.15 28.00 -0.32
C GLY A 371 -18.34 28.94 0.58
N MET A 372 -17.80 28.44 1.70
CA MET A 372 -16.86 29.21 2.52
C MET A 372 -15.66 29.68 1.68
N LYS A 373 -15.31 30.94 1.78
CA LYS A 373 -14.19 31.54 1.05
C LYS A 373 -12.90 31.37 1.83
N VAL A 374 -11.93 30.71 1.22
CA VAL A 374 -10.56 30.57 1.74
C VAL A 374 -9.66 31.53 0.97
N PRO A 375 -8.77 32.31 1.64
CA PRO A 375 -7.82 33.18 0.94
C PRO A 375 -7.04 32.44 -0.15
N GLU A 376 -6.84 33.09 -1.30
CA GLU A 376 -6.29 32.46 -2.51
C GLU A 376 -4.84 32.01 -2.36
N ASP A 377 -4.09 32.62 -1.44
CA ASP A 377 -2.69 32.31 -1.12
C ASP A 377 -2.52 31.13 -0.15
N ILE A 378 -3.60 30.56 0.39
CA ILE A 378 -3.57 29.37 1.23
C ILE A 378 -3.66 28.13 0.35
N THR A 379 -2.72 27.21 0.47
CA THR A 379 -2.79 25.88 -0.14
C THR A 379 -3.94 25.10 0.48
N ILE A 380 -4.84 24.56 -0.35
CA ILE A 380 -5.89 23.66 0.10
C ILE A 380 -5.31 22.24 0.12
N LEU A 381 -5.18 21.69 1.32
CA LEU A 381 -4.68 20.33 1.51
C LEU A 381 -5.86 19.37 1.65
N TRP A 382 -6.15 18.64 0.58
CA TRP A 382 -7.21 17.65 0.53
C TRP A 382 -6.80 16.39 1.30
N SER A 383 -7.73 15.79 2.01
CA SER A 383 -7.47 14.55 2.73
C SER A 383 -8.09 13.33 2.03
N ASP A 384 -7.50 12.17 2.28
CA ASP A 384 -8.17 10.90 2.05
C ASP A 384 -9.17 10.59 3.18
N ASP A 385 -9.78 9.42 3.10
CA ASP A 385 -10.74 8.92 4.09
C ASP A 385 -10.06 8.17 5.26
N ASN A 386 -8.75 8.38 5.47
CA ASN A 386 -7.88 7.65 6.38
C ASN A 386 -7.65 6.16 5.99
N SER A 387 -8.10 5.76 4.82
CA SER A 387 -7.97 4.38 4.32
C SER A 387 -7.40 4.32 2.90
N GLY A 388 -6.78 5.41 2.46
CA GLY A 388 -6.13 5.51 1.14
C GLY A 388 -7.09 5.84 0.00
N ASN A 389 -8.23 6.47 0.26
CA ASN A 389 -9.17 6.91 -0.78
C ASN A 389 -9.36 8.42 -0.71
N ILE A 390 -8.79 9.16 -1.66
CA ILE A 390 -8.88 10.62 -1.71
C ILE A 390 -10.35 11.03 -1.87
N GLN A 391 -10.82 11.91 -0.98
CA GLN A 391 -12.24 12.31 -0.94
C GLN A 391 -12.57 13.38 -1.99
N ARG A 392 -11.64 14.29 -2.27
CA ARG A 392 -11.84 15.44 -3.15
C ARG A 392 -10.50 15.88 -3.75
N LEU A 393 -10.53 16.39 -4.95
CA LEU A 393 -9.40 17.02 -5.63
C LEU A 393 -9.84 18.35 -6.26
N PRO A 394 -8.90 19.21 -6.67
CA PRO A 394 -9.25 20.46 -7.37
C PRO A 394 -10.12 20.21 -8.59
N ILE A 395 -11.14 21.04 -8.74
CA ILE A 395 -11.92 21.15 -9.98
C ILE A 395 -11.34 22.27 -10.85
N PRO A 396 -11.70 22.35 -12.13
CA PRO A 396 -11.17 23.40 -13.04
C PRO A 396 -11.30 24.83 -12.51
N ALA A 397 -12.37 25.16 -11.79
CA ALA A 397 -12.57 26.48 -11.19
C ALA A 397 -11.59 26.82 -10.06
N GLU A 398 -10.90 25.81 -9.49
CA GLU A 398 -9.94 25.94 -8.37
C GLU A 398 -8.49 25.84 -8.85
N ALA A 399 -8.26 25.54 -10.14
CA ALA A 399 -6.94 25.23 -10.68
C ALA A 399 -5.93 26.39 -10.64
N ASN A 400 -6.43 27.65 -10.58
CA ASN A 400 -5.59 28.85 -10.66
C ASN A 400 -5.38 29.52 -9.29
N ARG A 401 -5.63 28.85 -8.17
CA ARG A 401 -5.36 29.42 -6.85
C ARG A 401 -3.86 29.65 -6.65
N ILE A 402 -3.48 30.78 -6.08
CA ILE A 402 -2.07 31.13 -5.79
C ILE A 402 -1.43 30.06 -4.87
N GLY A 403 -2.17 29.64 -3.85
CA GLY A 403 -1.73 28.61 -2.91
C GLY A 403 -1.72 27.19 -3.50
N ASN A 404 -2.35 26.98 -4.69
CA ASN A 404 -2.49 25.66 -5.30
C ASN A 404 -3.17 24.66 -4.34
N ALA A 405 -2.97 23.37 -4.53
CA ALA A 405 -3.54 22.31 -3.71
C ALA A 405 -2.51 21.21 -3.40
N GLY A 406 -2.81 20.40 -2.41
CA GLY A 406 -2.02 19.24 -2.03
C GLY A 406 -2.88 18.12 -1.48
N VAL A 407 -2.23 17.05 -1.02
CA VAL A 407 -2.86 15.85 -0.47
C VAL A 407 -2.25 15.48 0.88
N TYR A 408 -3.12 15.21 1.85
CA TYR A 408 -2.82 14.53 3.10
C TYR A 408 -3.34 13.09 2.99
N TYR A 409 -2.42 12.13 3.00
CA TYR A 409 -2.67 10.71 2.73
C TYR A 409 -2.31 9.84 3.93
N HIS A 410 -2.83 8.61 4.02
CA HIS A 410 -2.60 7.72 5.15
C HIS A 410 -2.03 6.37 4.75
N PHE A 411 -0.95 5.96 5.44
CA PHE A 411 -0.44 4.58 5.47
C PHE A 411 -0.64 3.92 6.85
N ASP A 412 -1.11 4.69 7.80
CA ASP A 412 -1.40 4.30 9.18
C ASP A 412 -2.63 5.06 9.67
N TYR A 413 -3.46 4.43 10.48
CA TYR A 413 -4.64 5.09 11.05
C TYR A 413 -5.19 4.37 12.27
N VAL A 414 -5.64 5.15 13.26
CA VAL A 414 -6.45 4.72 14.39
C VAL A 414 -7.83 5.36 14.32
N GLY A 415 -8.87 4.55 14.16
CA GLY A 415 -10.24 5.01 14.10
C GLY A 415 -11.18 4.11 13.30
N ASP A 416 -12.44 4.56 13.19
CA ASP A 416 -13.46 3.85 12.44
C ASP A 416 -13.26 3.95 10.92
N PRO A 417 -13.64 2.92 10.16
CA PRO A 417 -14.22 1.65 10.62
C PRO A 417 -13.17 0.60 10.95
N ARG A 418 -11.87 0.90 10.74
CA ARG A 418 -10.80 -0.07 10.86
C ARG A 418 -9.49 0.59 11.23
N ASN A 419 -8.84 0.14 12.32
CA ASN A 419 -7.45 0.42 12.60
C ASN A 419 -6.51 -0.34 11.67
N TYR A 420 -5.36 0.25 11.36
CA TYR A 420 -4.24 -0.43 10.75
C TYR A 420 -2.96 0.35 11.05
N LYS A 421 -2.07 -0.22 11.87
CA LYS A 421 -0.85 0.44 12.33
C LYS A 421 0.28 -0.51 12.72
N TRP A 422 0.05 -1.83 12.66
CA TRP A 422 1.02 -2.83 13.09
C TRP A 422 2.01 -3.20 11.98
N ILE A 423 1.52 -3.69 10.84
CA ILE A 423 2.34 -4.08 9.68
C ILE A 423 1.91 -3.31 8.44
N ASN A 424 2.76 -3.33 7.41
CA ASN A 424 2.41 -2.75 6.12
C ASN A 424 1.13 -3.40 5.55
N THR A 425 0.06 -2.63 5.41
CA THR A 425 -1.20 -3.06 4.79
C THR A 425 -1.52 -2.25 3.54
N ILE A 426 -0.49 -1.73 2.86
CA ILE A 426 -0.63 -0.83 1.73
C ILE A 426 -0.42 -1.59 0.42
N GLN A 427 -1.38 -1.46 -0.51
CA GLN A 427 -1.24 -1.90 -1.88
C GLN A 427 -0.66 -0.75 -2.71
N LEU A 428 0.56 -0.93 -3.23
CA LEU A 428 1.28 0.14 -3.93
C LEU A 428 0.55 0.61 -5.21
N SER A 429 -0.06 -0.31 -5.95
CA SER A 429 -0.85 0.02 -7.14
C SER A 429 -2.08 0.89 -6.80
N LYS A 430 -2.67 0.74 -5.61
CA LYS A 430 -3.72 1.65 -5.12
C LYS A 430 -3.16 3.02 -4.77
N THR A 431 -2.00 3.08 -4.12
CA THR A 431 -1.31 4.35 -3.83
C THR A 431 -0.98 5.08 -5.13
N TRP A 432 -0.41 4.36 -6.12
CA TRP A 432 -0.15 4.92 -7.44
C TRP A 432 -1.42 5.51 -8.07
N GLN A 433 -2.50 4.76 -8.11
CA GLN A 433 -3.75 5.19 -8.74
C GLN A 433 -4.30 6.48 -8.10
N GLN A 434 -4.21 6.62 -6.78
CA GLN A 434 -4.68 7.81 -6.08
C GLN A 434 -3.75 9.02 -6.26
N MET A 435 -2.44 8.80 -6.18
CA MET A 435 -1.46 9.88 -6.28
C MET A 435 -1.26 10.34 -7.73
N HIS A 436 -1.35 9.43 -8.71
CA HIS A 436 -1.43 9.77 -10.13
C HIS A 436 -2.66 10.66 -10.42
N LEU A 437 -3.81 10.28 -9.90
CA LEU A 437 -5.03 11.09 -10.03
C LEU A 437 -4.86 12.48 -9.38
N ALA A 438 -4.22 12.56 -8.21
CA ALA A 438 -3.94 13.82 -7.53
C ALA A 438 -3.00 14.73 -8.32
N HIS A 439 -1.94 14.18 -8.89
CA HIS A 439 -0.99 14.90 -9.74
C HIS A 439 -1.68 15.48 -10.98
N GLU A 440 -2.40 14.64 -11.71
CA GLU A 440 -3.10 15.04 -12.93
C GLU A 440 -4.25 16.04 -12.70
N LYS A 441 -4.79 16.08 -11.49
CA LYS A 441 -5.75 17.11 -11.04
C LYS A 441 -5.07 18.31 -10.37
N ASN A 442 -3.76 18.51 -10.59
CA ASN A 442 -2.98 19.66 -10.15
C ASN A 442 -2.88 19.85 -8.61
N ALA A 443 -2.98 18.78 -7.83
CA ALA A 443 -2.69 18.82 -6.40
C ALA A 443 -1.19 18.59 -6.16
N THR A 444 -0.33 19.56 -6.54
CA THR A 444 1.13 19.42 -6.66
C THR A 444 1.94 20.24 -5.66
N GLN A 445 1.27 21.03 -4.80
CA GLN A 445 1.98 21.87 -3.85
C GLN A 445 2.53 21.11 -2.65
N ILE A 446 1.73 20.21 -2.07
CA ILE A 446 2.08 19.45 -0.86
C ILE A 446 1.58 18.01 -0.99
N TRP A 447 2.47 17.04 -0.82
CA TRP A 447 2.11 15.66 -0.51
C TRP A 447 2.69 15.29 0.83
N ILE A 448 1.83 15.04 1.80
CA ILE A 448 2.19 14.60 3.14
C ILE A 448 1.47 13.30 3.46
N VAL A 449 2.18 12.28 3.92
CA VAL A 449 1.60 10.99 4.27
C VAL A 449 1.80 10.68 5.75
N ASN A 450 0.71 10.33 6.41
CA ASN A 450 0.71 9.82 7.77
C ASN A 450 1.26 8.38 7.75
N VAL A 451 2.37 8.17 8.43
CA VAL A 451 3.07 6.89 8.53
C VAL A 451 3.08 6.32 9.95
N GLY A 452 2.34 6.94 10.86
CA GLY A 452 2.31 6.51 12.25
C GLY A 452 3.71 6.44 12.85
N ASP A 453 4.26 5.25 12.88
CA ASP A 453 5.53 4.91 13.53
C ASP A 453 6.74 4.83 12.57
N LEU A 454 6.58 5.09 11.28
CA LEU A 454 7.58 4.98 10.21
C LEU A 454 7.88 3.52 9.82
N LYS A 455 8.21 2.67 10.79
CA LYS A 455 8.34 1.21 10.55
C LYS A 455 6.99 0.52 10.83
N PRO A 456 6.62 -0.49 10.03
CA PRO A 456 7.33 -1.13 8.91
C PRO A 456 6.85 -0.64 7.53
N LEU A 457 6.83 0.64 7.30
CA LEU A 457 6.27 1.26 6.07
C LEU A 457 7.34 1.70 5.06
N GLU A 458 8.54 1.13 5.12
CA GLU A 458 9.69 1.50 4.30
C GLU A 458 9.37 1.47 2.80
N ILE A 459 8.69 0.42 2.34
CA ILE A 459 8.35 0.22 0.93
C ILE A 459 7.35 1.27 0.43
N PRO A 460 6.16 1.42 1.05
CA PRO A 460 5.21 2.42 0.59
C PRO A 460 5.72 3.86 0.76
N ILE A 461 6.53 4.16 1.77
CA ILE A 461 7.19 5.47 1.93
C ILE A 461 8.10 5.75 0.74
N SER A 462 8.97 4.81 0.37
CA SER A 462 9.87 4.96 -0.78
C SER A 462 9.09 5.19 -2.05
N HIS A 463 8.07 4.38 -2.33
CA HIS A 463 7.24 4.49 -3.53
C HIS A 463 6.52 5.85 -3.61
N PHE A 464 5.93 6.29 -2.51
CA PHE A 464 5.22 7.58 -2.42
C PHE A 464 6.16 8.77 -2.65
N LEU A 465 7.34 8.77 -2.03
CA LEU A 465 8.30 9.87 -2.16
C LEU A 465 9.00 9.88 -3.52
N ASP A 466 9.27 8.72 -4.12
CA ASP A 466 9.80 8.65 -5.49
C ASP A 466 8.80 9.18 -6.52
N MET A 467 7.48 8.86 -6.38
CA MET A 467 6.41 9.49 -7.18
C MET A 467 6.37 11.01 -6.97
N ALA A 468 6.44 11.45 -5.72
CA ALA A 468 6.39 12.88 -5.40
C ALA A 468 7.61 13.65 -5.94
N TYR A 469 8.77 13.00 -6.03
CA TYR A 469 9.97 13.61 -6.60
C TYR A 469 9.92 13.67 -8.13
N ASP A 470 9.56 12.57 -8.79
CA ASP A 470 9.53 12.51 -10.26
C ASP A 470 8.34 11.69 -10.77
N MET A 471 7.16 12.33 -10.84
CA MET A 471 5.94 11.70 -11.31
C MET A 471 5.99 11.31 -12.79
N THR A 472 6.88 11.92 -13.58
CA THR A 472 6.99 11.62 -15.02
C THR A 472 7.31 10.15 -15.30
N ARG A 473 7.93 9.46 -14.34
CA ARG A 473 8.26 8.04 -14.39
C ARG A 473 7.10 7.12 -14.00
N PHE A 474 6.04 7.70 -13.44
CA PHE A 474 4.88 6.98 -12.94
C PHE A 474 3.59 7.26 -13.72
N MET A 475 3.72 7.72 -14.96
CA MET A 475 2.56 8.04 -15.81
C MET A 475 1.84 6.80 -16.35
N LYS A 476 2.51 5.65 -16.39
CA LYS A 476 1.92 4.39 -16.88
C LYS A 476 1.29 3.59 -15.76
N ALA A 477 0.25 2.82 -16.10
CA ALA A 477 -0.47 1.99 -15.15
C ALA A 477 0.36 0.82 -14.55
N ASP A 478 1.42 0.39 -15.22
CA ASP A 478 2.34 -0.68 -14.83
C ASP A 478 3.63 -0.18 -14.15
N SER A 479 3.80 1.13 -14.01
CA SER A 479 5.03 1.76 -13.46
C SER A 479 5.38 1.30 -12.04
N THR A 480 4.40 0.88 -11.24
CA THR A 480 4.64 0.35 -9.90
C THR A 480 5.43 -0.97 -9.93
N ASP A 481 5.15 -1.85 -10.89
CA ASP A 481 5.88 -3.12 -11.02
C ASP A 481 7.33 -2.87 -11.48
N GLU A 482 7.56 -1.95 -12.43
CA GLU A 482 8.90 -1.53 -12.85
C GLU A 482 9.69 -0.90 -11.69
N TRP A 483 9.02 -0.08 -10.89
CA TRP A 483 9.63 0.52 -9.71
C TRP A 483 10.01 -0.53 -8.66
N LEU A 484 9.15 -1.53 -8.40
CA LEU A 484 9.42 -2.60 -7.44
C LEU A 484 10.68 -3.41 -7.82
N VAL A 485 10.89 -3.69 -9.10
CA VAL A 485 12.13 -4.35 -9.56
C VAL A 485 13.35 -3.50 -9.22
N SER A 486 13.30 -2.21 -9.54
CA SER A 486 14.40 -1.29 -9.26
C SER A 486 14.66 -1.15 -7.75
N TRP A 487 13.60 -1.07 -6.95
CA TRP A 487 13.68 -1.02 -5.48
C TRP A 487 14.30 -2.32 -4.92
N ALA A 488 13.82 -3.47 -5.33
CA ALA A 488 14.33 -4.75 -4.85
C ALA A 488 15.80 -4.99 -5.27
N THR A 489 16.18 -4.55 -6.47
CA THR A 489 17.58 -4.56 -6.93
C THR A 489 18.46 -3.69 -6.03
N ARG A 490 18.00 -2.48 -5.70
CA ARG A 490 18.75 -1.57 -4.82
C ARG A 490 18.96 -2.17 -3.44
N GLU A 491 17.89 -2.71 -2.84
CA GLU A 491 17.92 -3.15 -1.44
C GLU A 491 18.55 -4.54 -1.26
N PHE A 492 18.27 -5.49 -2.16
CA PHE A 492 18.62 -6.91 -1.97
C PHE A 492 19.50 -7.50 -3.07
N GLY A 493 19.71 -6.79 -4.17
CA GLY A 493 20.52 -7.24 -5.31
C GLY A 493 19.71 -7.94 -6.41
N ASP A 494 20.36 -8.05 -7.58
CA ASP A 494 19.73 -8.50 -8.84
C ASP A 494 19.19 -9.94 -8.75
N SER A 495 19.88 -10.82 -8.01
CA SER A 495 19.55 -12.26 -7.97
C SER A 495 18.16 -12.56 -7.40
N VAL A 496 17.66 -11.71 -6.52
CA VAL A 496 16.36 -11.90 -5.86
C VAL A 496 15.32 -10.83 -6.26
N ALA A 497 15.71 -9.81 -7.05
CA ALA A 497 14.88 -8.65 -7.33
C ALA A 497 13.54 -9.01 -7.96
N GLN A 498 13.54 -9.80 -9.01
CA GLN A 498 12.32 -10.21 -9.70
C GLN A 498 11.40 -11.03 -8.77
N GLY A 499 11.97 -11.99 -8.03
CA GLY A 499 11.21 -12.80 -7.07
C GLY A 499 10.62 -11.96 -5.94
N THR A 500 11.37 -10.98 -5.43
CA THR A 500 10.89 -10.03 -4.40
C THR A 500 9.77 -9.15 -4.93
N THR A 501 9.85 -8.69 -6.17
CA THR A 501 8.78 -7.94 -6.85
C THR A 501 7.49 -8.75 -6.88
N GLU A 502 7.56 -10.00 -7.32
CA GLU A 502 6.39 -10.89 -7.37
C GLU A 502 5.80 -11.17 -5.98
N VAL A 503 6.68 -11.33 -4.96
CA VAL A 503 6.25 -11.46 -3.56
C VAL A 503 5.50 -10.21 -3.10
N MET A 504 6.07 -9.02 -3.28
CA MET A 504 5.46 -7.79 -2.78
C MET A 504 4.18 -7.40 -3.55
N ALA A 505 4.12 -7.65 -4.85
CA ALA A 505 2.91 -7.48 -5.64
C ALA A 505 1.79 -8.42 -5.18
N THR A 506 2.12 -9.70 -4.94
CA THR A 506 1.17 -10.69 -4.40
C THR A 506 0.75 -10.33 -2.97
N TYR A 507 1.69 -9.96 -2.11
CA TYR A 507 1.41 -9.48 -0.76
C TYR A 507 0.41 -8.32 -0.78
N GLY A 508 0.61 -7.33 -1.65
CA GLY A 508 -0.31 -6.19 -1.80
C GLY A 508 -1.74 -6.61 -2.13
N LYS A 509 -1.93 -7.62 -2.98
CA LYS A 509 -3.27 -8.18 -3.30
C LYS A 509 -3.90 -8.92 -2.12
N LEU A 510 -3.12 -9.66 -1.38
CA LEU A 510 -3.63 -10.43 -0.25
C LEU A 510 -3.95 -9.54 0.95
N ILE A 511 -3.09 -8.57 1.25
CA ILE A 511 -3.22 -7.73 2.43
C ILE A 511 -4.34 -6.69 2.29
N VAL A 512 -4.64 -6.20 1.09
CA VAL A 512 -5.72 -5.23 0.85
C VAL A 512 -7.11 -5.83 1.08
N ARG A 513 -7.25 -7.15 1.05
CA ARG A 513 -8.50 -7.84 1.34
C ARG A 513 -9.04 -7.43 2.71
N ARG A 514 -8.18 -7.37 3.70
CA ARG A 514 -8.49 -6.75 5.02
C ARG A 514 -7.25 -6.17 5.66
N LYS A 515 -7.37 -4.93 6.13
CA LYS A 515 -6.39 -4.35 7.06
C LYS A 515 -6.54 -5.01 8.42
N TYR A 516 -5.42 -5.26 9.10
CA TYR A 516 -5.42 -5.97 10.39
C TYR A 516 -5.64 -5.03 11.57
N GLU A 517 -5.81 -5.59 12.75
CA GLU A 517 -6.11 -5.08 14.07
C GLU A 517 -7.61 -5.04 14.37
N LEU A 518 -8.42 -4.25 13.74
CA LEU A 518 -9.88 -4.29 13.94
C LEU A 518 -10.55 -5.50 13.25
N LEU A 519 -9.90 -6.64 13.23
CA LEU A 519 -10.58 -7.89 12.92
C LEU A 519 -11.46 -8.24 14.12
N ASN A 520 -12.72 -7.88 14.04
CA ASN A 520 -13.68 -8.12 15.10
C ASN A 520 -13.87 -9.62 15.38
N LYS A 521 -14.58 -9.94 16.42
CA LYS A 521 -14.81 -11.32 16.94
C LYS A 521 -15.42 -12.31 15.94
N SER A 522 -15.87 -11.86 14.76
CA SER A 522 -16.38 -12.74 13.73
C SER A 522 -15.22 -13.42 13.00
N PRO A 523 -15.05 -14.73 13.13
CA PRO A 523 -13.95 -15.44 12.49
C PRO A 523 -14.15 -15.64 10.98
N PHE A 524 -15.34 -15.32 10.46
CA PHE A 524 -15.69 -15.59 9.06
C PHE A 524 -15.31 -14.41 8.17
N LEU A 525 -14.08 -14.42 7.67
CA LEU A 525 -13.65 -13.55 6.57
C LEU A 525 -14.09 -14.13 5.24
N TYR A 526 -13.81 -15.40 5.04
CA TYR A 526 -13.99 -16.14 3.79
C TYR A 526 -15.01 -17.25 3.97
N SER A 527 -15.69 -17.61 2.89
CA SER A 527 -16.64 -18.71 2.93
C SER A 527 -15.92 -20.02 3.25
N THR A 528 -16.40 -20.72 4.28
CA THR A 528 -15.94 -22.08 4.62
C THR A 528 -16.74 -23.17 3.90
N THR A 529 -17.67 -22.78 3.04
CA THR A 529 -18.62 -23.68 2.38
C THR A 529 -18.56 -23.58 0.87
N ASN A 530 -18.51 -22.35 0.33
CA ASN A 530 -18.63 -22.10 -1.10
C ASN A 530 -17.24 -21.83 -1.73
N TYR A 531 -16.99 -22.45 -2.88
CA TYR A 531 -15.82 -22.25 -3.75
C TYR A 531 -14.47 -22.62 -3.13
N ASP A 532 -14.44 -23.38 -2.04
CA ASP A 532 -13.24 -23.65 -1.22
C ASP A 532 -12.48 -22.38 -0.85
N GLU A 533 -13.19 -21.24 -0.74
CA GLU A 533 -12.61 -19.91 -0.68
C GLU A 533 -11.64 -19.77 0.51
N ALA A 534 -12.04 -20.20 1.70
CA ALA A 534 -11.21 -20.13 2.90
C ALA A 534 -9.91 -20.96 2.79
N GLU A 535 -10.00 -22.14 2.17
CA GLU A 535 -8.86 -23.03 1.97
C GLU A 535 -7.91 -22.48 0.90
N ASN A 536 -8.47 -21.99 -0.22
CA ASN A 536 -7.70 -21.39 -1.29
C ASN A 536 -6.91 -20.17 -0.78
N VAL A 537 -7.50 -19.33 0.07
CA VAL A 537 -6.79 -18.19 0.67
C VAL A 537 -5.65 -18.65 1.58
N LEU A 538 -5.81 -19.71 2.36
CA LEU A 538 -4.69 -20.26 3.15
C LEU A 538 -3.57 -20.76 2.24
N HIS A 539 -3.90 -21.46 1.14
CA HIS A 539 -2.90 -21.93 0.18
C HIS A 539 -2.18 -20.76 -0.52
N GLU A 540 -2.89 -19.67 -0.88
CA GLU A 540 -2.25 -18.46 -1.43
C GLU A 540 -1.20 -17.89 -0.47
N TRP A 541 -1.53 -17.76 0.82
CA TRP A 541 -0.60 -17.26 1.83
C TRP A 541 0.56 -18.22 2.11
N GLU A 542 0.31 -19.53 2.10
CA GLU A 542 1.35 -20.54 2.26
C GLU A 542 2.33 -20.53 1.08
N ALA A 543 1.81 -20.47 -0.15
CA ALA A 543 2.64 -20.34 -1.35
C ALA A 543 3.48 -19.06 -1.33
N LEU A 544 2.90 -17.93 -0.90
CA LEU A 544 3.62 -16.67 -0.75
C LEU A 544 4.72 -16.78 0.31
N GLN A 545 4.44 -17.37 1.47
CA GLN A 545 5.44 -17.58 2.51
C GLN A 545 6.59 -18.47 2.02
N ASN A 546 6.28 -19.60 1.38
CA ASN A 546 7.30 -20.55 0.89
C ASN A 546 8.21 -19.88 -0.14
N LYS A 547 7.64 -19.09 -1.07
CA LYS A 547 8.42 -18.31 -2.05
C LYS A 547 9.30 -17.27 -1.35
N THR A 548 8.75 -16.56 -0.38
CA THR A 548 9.49 -15.52 0.36
C THR A 548 10.64 -16.11 1.16
N GLN A 549 10.41 -17.25 1.83
CA GLN A 549 11.44 -17.95 2.56
C GLN A 549 12.56 -18.44 1.63
N ALA A 550 12.22 -19.00 0.47
CA ALA A 550 13.20 -19.44 -0.52
C ALA A 550 14.08 -18.29 -1.06
N LEU A 551 13.56 -17.07 -1.15
CA LEU A 551 14.37 -15.88 -1.50
C LEU A 551 15.26 -15.46 -0.34
N TYR A 552 14.71 -15.44 0.88
CA TYR A 552 15.46 -15.13 2.10
C TYR A 552 16.67 -16.04 2.27
N ASP A 553 16.51 -17.34 2.03
CA ASP A 553 17.56 -18.35 2.20
C ASP A 553 18.71 -18.22 1.17
N GLN A 554 18.51 -17.48 0.08
CA GLN A 554 19.54 -17.18 -0.92
C GLN A 554 20.44 -16.01 -0.54
N LEU A 555 20.02 -15.20 0.45
CA LEU A 555 20.71 -13.97 0.82
C LEU A 555 21.81 -14.24 1.86
N ASP A 556 22.83 -13.39 1.84
CA ASP A 556 23.83 -13.37 2.92
C ASP A 556 23.22 -12.87 4.24
N SER A 557 23.87 -13.18 5.35
CA SER A 557 23.35 -12.92 6.68
C SER A 557 23.08 -11.43 6.98
N ALA A 558 23.80 -10.52 6.38
CA ALA A 558 23.58 -9.09 6.56
C ALA A 558 22.34 -8.62 5.79
N THR A 559 22.20 -9.05 4.54
CA THR A 559 21.02 -8.74 3.69
C THR A 559 19.75 -9.42 4.22
N GLN A 560 19.89 -10.61 4.83
CA GLN A 560 18.77 -11.30 5.48
C GLN A 560 18.09 -10.48 6.56
N ILE A 561 18.80 -9.61 7.28
CA ILE A 561 18.21 -8.75 8.32
C ILE A 561 17.21 -7.78 7.68
N ALA A 562 17.66 -7.01 6.70
CA ALA A 562 16.82 -6.06 5.99
C ALA A 562 15.64 -6.74 5.26
N PHE A 563 15.89 -7.87 4.62
CA PHE A 563 14.85 -8.64 3.94
C PHE A 563 13.81 -9.19 4.94
N PHE A 564 14.25 -9.64 6.11
CA PHE A 564 13.33 -10.06 7.16
C PHE A 564 12.45 -8.90 7.61
N GLU A 565 13.01 -7.73 7.89
CA GLU A 565 12.25 -6.58 8.35
C GLU A 565 11.20 -6.13 7.33
N MET A 566 11.58 -5.97 6.07
CA MET A 566 10.74 -5.34 5.05
C MET A 566 9.85 -6.31 4.28
N VAL A 567 10.26 -7.59 4.14
CA VAL A 567 9.58 -8.54 3.25
C VAL A 567 9.08 -9.78 3.98
N LEU A 568 9.97 -10.51 4.70
CA LEU A 568 9.58 -11.80 5.27
C LEU A 568 8.67 -11.64 6.49
N HIS A 569 8.95 -10.72 7.40
CA HIS A 569 8.14 -10.52 8.61
C HIS A 569 6.68 -10.16 8.28
N PRO A 570 6.36 -9.18 7.41
CA PRO A 570 4.98 -8.89 7.09
C PRO A 570 4.26 -10.06 6.41
N VAL A 571 4.94 -10.86 5.59
CA VAL A 571 4.36 -12.08 4.98
C VAL A 571 4.05 -13.13 6.05
N LEU A 572 4.98 -13.39 6.98
CA LEU A 572 4.76 -14.32 8.09
C LEU A 572 3.61 -13.87 8.99
N ALA A 573 3.60 -12.60 9.37
CA ALA A 573 2.57 -12.00 10.21
C ALA A 573 1.19 -12.07 9.53
N GLY A 574 1.11 -11.69 8.25
CA GLY A 574 -0.12 -11.77 7.46
C GLY A 574 -0.65 -13.20 7.36
N ARG A 575 0.21 -14.17 7.05
CA ARG A 575 -0.17 -15.59 7.00
C ARG A 575 -0.69 -16.08 8.33
N ILE A 576 -0.03 -15.75 9.45
CA ILE A 576 -0.46 -16.17 10.79
C ILE A 576 -1.86 -15.61 11.11
N VAL A 577 -2.11 -14.33 10.84
CA VAL A 577 -3.44 -13.73 11.05
C VAL A 577 -4.51 -14.48 10.26
N GLN A 578 -4.25 -14.78 8.98
CA GLN A 578 -5.20 -15.52 8.15
C GLN A 578 -5.43 -16.93 8.68
N GLN A 579 -4.39 -17.65 9.06
CA GLN A 579 -4.50 -18.99 9.65
C GLN A 579 -5.36 -18.98 10.93
N VAL A 580 -5.11 -18.02 11.82
CA VAL A 580 -5.87 -17.90 13.08
C VAL A 580 -7.35 -17.67 12.81
N TYR A 581 -7.71 -16.71 11.96
CA TYR A 581 -9.11 -16.36 11.73
C TYR A 581 -9.84 -17.37 10.85
N ILE A 582 -9.22 -17.88 9.80
CA ILE A 582 -9.82 -18.89 8.92
C ILE A 582 -10.03 -20.20 9.69
N ASN A 583 -9.03 -20.67 10.43
CA ASN A 583 -9.16 -21.91 11.18
C ASN A 583 -10.11 -21.78 12.38
N ALA A 584 -10.26 -20.59 12.97
CA ALA A 584 -11.33 -20.35 13.95
C ALA A 584 -12.72 -20.42 13.30
N GLY A 585 -12.88 -19.94 12.05
CA GLY A 585 -14.10 -20.11 11.28
C GLY A 585 -14.40 -21.57 10.95
N ARG A 586 -13.42 -22.29 10.44
CA ARG A 586 -13.51 -23.73 10.15
C ARG A 586 -13.79 -24.55 11.41
N ASN A 587 -13.18 -24.20 12.54
CA ASN A 587 -13.44 -24.82 13.86
C ASN A 587 -14.92 -24.77 14.21
N LYS A 588 -15.58 -23.63 14.03
CA LYS A 588 -17.03 -23.49 14.31
C LYS A 588 -17.87 -24.30 13.32
N ALA A 589 -17.52 -24.30 12.04
CA ALA A 589 -18.22 -25.08 11.03
C ALA A 589 -18.08 -26.59 11.30
N HIS A 590 -16.90 -27.06 11.63
CA HIS A 590 -16.63 -28.46 11.97
C HIS A 590 -17.30 -28.88 13.26
N ALA A 591 -17.36 -28.00 14.26
CA ALA A 591 -18.09 -28.27 15.50
C ALA A 591 -19.59 -28.51 15.27
N ALA A 592 -20.22 -27.71 14.39
CA ALA A 592 -21.62 -27.89 13.98
C ALA A 592 -21.85 -29.25 13.31
N GLN A 593 -20.85 -29.81 12.64
CA GLN A 593 -20.89 -31.12 11.99
C GLN A 593 -20.37 -32.25 12.91
N LYS A 594 -20.03 -31.96 14.14
CA LYS A 594 -19.49 -32.89 15.14
C LYS A 594 -18.21 -33.63 14.64
N ARG A 595 -17.33 -32.95 13.91
CA ARG A 595 -16.08 -33.47 13.41
C ARG A 595 -15.00 -33.42 14.49
N MET A 596 -14.18 -34.48 14.63
CA MET A 596 -13.02 -34.47 15.55
C MET A 596 -11.97 -33.44 15.14
N SER A 597 -11.83 -33.12 13.87
CA SER A 597 -11.00 -32.01 13.39
C SER A 597 -11.33 -30.64 13.99
N THR A 598 -12.48 -30.48 14.68
CA THR A 598 -12.76 -29.32 15.54
C THR A 598 -11.67 -29.11 16.57
N ASN A 599 -11.28 -30.19 17.26
CA ASN A 599 -10.27 -30.16 18.33
C ASN A 599 -8.86 -29.89 17.76
N GLU A 600 -8.58 -30.44 16.58
CA GLU A 600 -7.32 -30.20 15.85
C GLU A 600 -7.23 -28.72 15.43
N LEU A 601 -8.26 -28.16 14.82
CA LEU A 601 -8.32 -26.76 14.44
C LEU A 601 -8.23 -25.82 15.66
N ALA A 602 -8.82 -26.21 16.81
CA ALA A 602 -8.67 -25.43 18.03
C ALA A 602 -7.21 -25.42 18.54
N ALA A 603 -6.48 -26.51 18.38
CA ALA A 603 -5.05 -26.59 18.68
C ALA A 603 -4.23 -25.76 17.70
N ASP A 604 -4.51 -25.86 16.40
CA ASP A 604 -3.84 -25.10 15.34
C ASP A 604 -3.98 -23.58 15.52
N VAL A 605 -5.17 -23.11 15.85
CA VAL A 605 -5.42 -21.68 16.14
C VAL A 605 -4.56 -21.19 17.30
N LYS A 606 -4.49 -21.98 18.38
CA LYS A 606 -3.66 -21.64 19.55
C LYS A 606 -2.17 -21.64 19.20
N ALA A 607 -1.71 -22.61 18.42
CA ALA A 607 -0.33 -22.71 17.98
C ALA A 607 0.05 -21.54 17.06
N ALA A 608 -0.78 -21.22 16.09
CA ALA A 608 -0.56 -20.07 15.19
C ALA A 608 -0.54 -18.74 15.97
N TYR A 609 -1.46 -18.56 16.92
CA TYR A 609 -1.46 -17.38 17.78
C TYR A 609 -0.18 -17.28 18.61
N ALA A 610 0.33 -18.39 19.14
CA ALA A 610 1.60 -18.42 19.88
C ALA A 610 2.79 -18.13 18.96
N GLN A 611 2.73 -18.56 17.70
CA GLN A 611 3.77 -18.29 16.70
C GLN A 611 3.95 -16.81 16.39
N ASP A 612 2.88 -16.01 16.46
CA ASP A 612 2.95 -14.55 16.35
C ASP A 612 3.93 -13.95 17.37
N GLY A 613 3.84 -14.36 18.63
CA GLY A 613 4.78 -13.95 19.67
C GLY A 613 6.23 -14.37 19.40
N VAL A 614 6.44 -15.47 18.67
CA VAL A 614 7.80 -15.91 18.30
C VAL A 614 8.41 -14.99 17.24
N ILE A 615 7.65 -14.63 16.20
CA ILE A 615 8.16 -13.73 15.16
C ILE A 615 8.33 -12.29 15.68
N GLN A 616 7.46 -11.83 16.58
CA GLN A 616 7.63 -10.57 17.28
C GLN A 616 8.94 -10.52 18.08
N LYS A 617 9.22 -11.55 18.88
CA LYS A 617 10.49 -11.66 19.62
C LYS A 617 11.70 -11.69 18.70
N ARG A 618 11.60 -12.37 17.55
CA ARG A 618 12.66 -12.36 16.54
C ARG A 618 12.92 -10.96 16.03
N TYR A 619 11.87 -10.21 15.70
CA TYR A 619 11.98 -8.82 15.22
C TYR A 619 12.63 -7.92 16.28
N HIS A 620 12.13 -7.98 17.51
CA HIS A 620 12.65 -7.20 18.65
C HIS A 620 14.10 -7.54 18.99
N GLY A 621 14.53 -8.78 18.73
CA GLY A 621 15.89 -9.24 18.99
C GLY A 621 16.93 -8.90 17.93
N LEU A 622 16.50 -8.38 16.77
CA LEU A 622 17.42 -8.02 15.70
C LEU A 622 18.50 -7.04 16.17
N LEU A 623 19.74 -7.24 15.73
CA LEU A 623 20.87 -6.36 16.01
C LEU A 623 21.01 -5.98 17.50
N ASN A 624 20.90 -6.97 18.36
CA ASN A 624 20.96 -6.82 19.81
C ASN A 624 19.85 -5.90 20.38
N GLY A 625 18.66 -5.93 19.79
CA GLY A 625 17.51 -5.19 20.26
C GLY A 625 17.36 -3.77 19.69
N LYS A 626 18.06 -3.45 18.59
CA LYS A 626 17.95 -2.15 17.93
C LYS A 626 16.49 -1.71 17.70
N TRP A 627 15.63 -2.67 17.30
CA TRP A 627 14.21 -2.42 17.02
C TRP A 627 13.27 -2.99 18.08
N ASN A 628 13.77 -3.20 19.29
CA ASN A 628 12.90 -3.61 20.39
C ASN A 628 11.75 -2.60 20.55
N HIS A 629 10.53 -3.08 20.72
CA HIS A 629 9.25 -2.35 20.76
C HIS A 629 8.62 -1.99 19.42
N MET A 630 9.30 -2.03 18.29
CA MET A 630 8.70 -1.61 17.01
C MET A 630 7.50 -2.45 16.57
N MET A 631 7.32 -3.65 17.14
CA MET A 631 6.15 -4.52 16.90
C MET A 631 5.24 -4.64 18.13
N ASP A 632 5.19 -3.62 19.00
CA ASP A 632 4.35 -3.58 20.21
C ASP A 632 2.87 -3.25 19.92
N GLN A 633 2.51 -2.94 18.67
CA GLN A 633 1.12 -2.67 18.30
C GLN A 633 0.24 -3.92 18.52
N LEU A 634 -1.08 -3.75 18.63
CA LEU A 634 -2.00 -4.88 18.72
C LEU A 634 -2.09 -5.65 17.39
N HIS A 635 -2.07 -6.97 17.48
CA HIS A 635 -2.13 -7.86 16.32
C HIS A 635 -3.50 -8.48 16.11
N PHE A 636 -4.22 -8.82 17.18
CA PHE A 636 -5.49 -9.55 17.16
C PHE A 636 -6.54 -8.92 18.05
N GLY A 637 -7.79 -8.97 17.62
CA GLY A 637 -8.95 -8.77 18.49
C GLY A 637 -9.10 -7.39 19.09
N TYR A 638 -8.53 -6.38 18.49
CA TYR A 638 -8.69 -5.00 18.93
C TYR A 638 -10.17 -4.59 18.82
N ASN A 639 -10.81 -4.38 19.95
CA ASN A 639 -12.25 -4.20 19.98
C ASN A 639 -12.70 -2.74 19.93
N ASN A 640 -11.90 -1.82 20.48
CA ASN A 640 -12.32 -0.44 20.57
C ASN A 640 -11.23 0.46 21.15
N TRP A 641 -10.78 1.43 20.41
CA TRP A 641 -9.89 2.47 20.91
C TRP A 641 -10.64 3.54 21.74
N TYR A 642 -11.99 3.59 21.67
CA TYR A 642 -12.85 4.49 22.44
C TYR A 642 -13.16 4.02 23.86
N VAL A 643 -12.98 2.75 24.20
CA VAL A 643 -13.48 2.20 25.49
C VAL A 643 -12.77 2.80 26.71
N LEU A 644 -11.55 3.23 26.58
CA LEU A 644 -10.82 3.87 27.69
C LEU A 644 -11.25 5.33 27.96
N CYS A 645 -12.11 5.90 27.12
CA CYS A 645 -12.52 7.30 27.21
C CYS A 645 -13.80 7.55 28.04
N ARG A 646 -14.51 6.51 28.44
CA ARG A 646 -15.83 6.68 29.08
C ARG A 646 -15.80 6.99 30.56
N SER A 647 -14.70 6.87 31.26
CA SER A 647 -14.63 7.07 32.70
C SER A 647 -14.14 8.44 33.13
N ASP A 648 -13.62 9.27 32.25
CA ASP A 648 -13.14 10.63 32.56
C ASP A 648 -13.55 11.62 31.46
N THR A 649 -14.66 12.28 31.68
CA THR A 649 -15.23 13.26 30.74
C THR A 649 -14.41 14.54 30.58
N SER A 650 -13.39 14.77 31.39
CA SER A 650 -12.54 15.98 31.35
C SER A 650 -11.20 15.77 30.65
N ARG A 651 -10.76 14.51 30.47
CA ARG A 651 -9.47 14.14 29.86
C ARG A 651 -9.56 13.12 28.74
N ALA A 652 -10.74 12.84 28.33
CA ALA A 652 -11.12 11.62 27.59
C ALA A 652 -10.37 11.35 26.29
N VAL A 653 -9.80 12.34 25.65
CA VAL A 653 -9.30 12.19 24.28
C VAL A 653 -7.84 11.76 24.21
N LEU A 654 -7.04 12.07 25.19
CA LEU A 654 -5.59 11.99 25.08
C LEU A 654 -4.96 10.74 25.70
N THR A 655 -5.72 10.03 26.52
CA THR A 655 -5.32 8.70 27.04
C THR A 655 -5.82 7.55 26.18
N SER A 656 -6.67 7.83 25.21
CA SER A 656 -7.36 6.85 24.36
C SER A 656 -6.48 6.13 23.36
N HIS A 657 -5.30 6.67 23.07
CA HIS A 657 -4.35 6.08 22.11
C HIS A 657 -3.44 5.02 22.75
N ARG A 658 -3.55 4.82 24.07
CA ARG A 658 -2.89 3.68 24.72
C ARG A 658 -3.65 2.41 24.39
N GLN A 659 -3.02 1.56 23.61
CA GLN A 659 -3.45 0.17 23.55
C GLN A 659 -3.23 -0.48 24.91
N ASP A 660 -4.25 -1.21 25.33
CA ASP A 660 -4.09 -2.15 26.44
C ASP A 660 -3.50 -3.44 25.88
N PRO A 661 -2.25 -3.81 26.21
CA PRO A 661 -1.67 -5.07 25.76
C PRO A 661 -2.52 -6.30 26.14
N SER A 662 -3.37 -6.18 27.15
CA SER A 662 -4.31 -7.24 27.54
C SER A 662 -5.45 -7.44 26.53
N SER A 663 -5.64 -6.52 25.58
CA SER A 663 -6.67 -6.63 24.55
C SER A 663 -6.25 -7.42 23.30
N ASN A 664 -4.98 -7.84 23.20
CA ASN A 664 -4.55 -8.75 22.15
C ASN A 664 -5.16 -10.14 22.37
N THR A 665 -6.29 -10.40 21.73
CA THR A 665 -7.10 -11.58 22.00
C THR A 665 -7.33 -12.42 20.75
N MET A 666 -7.02 -13.70 20.88
CA MET A 666 -7.34 -14.71 19.89
C MET A 666 -8.87 -14.84 19.70
N PRO A 667 -9.37 -15.06 18.46
CA PRO A 667 -10.78 -15.41 18.25
C PRO A 667 -11.14 -16.70 19.01
N SER A 668 -12.39 -16.77 19.49
CA SER A 668 -12.85 -17.93 20.25
C SER A 668 -12.87 -19.19 19.37
N VAL A 669 -12.37 -20.28 19.92
CA VAL A 669 -12.48 -21.63 19.38
C VAL A 669 -13.22 -22.53 20.34
N THR A 670 -13.83 -23.58 19.83
CA THR A 670 -14.54 -24.57 20.63
C THR A 670 -13.85 -25.93 20.53
N THR A 671 -14.08 -26.77 21.52
CA THR A 671 -13.73 -28.20 21.49
C THR A 671 -14.99 -29.01 21.69
N ILE A 672 -15.03 -30.21 21.18
CA ILE A 672 -16.15 -31.13 21.31
C ILE A 672 -15.72 -32.43 22.03
N GLY A 673 -16.70 -33.09 22.66
CA GLY A 673 -16.49 -34.37 23.32
C GLY A 673 -16.02 -35.44 22.31
N THR A 674 -15.25 -36.38 22.82
CA THR A 674 -14.64 -37.45 21.99
C THR A 674 -15.44 -38.74 21.95
N THR A 675 -16.56 -38.83 22.68
CA THR A 675 -17.46 -39.99 22.61
C THR A 675 -18.19 -40.00 21.29
N ALA A 676 -18.10 -41.13 20.57
CA ALA A 676 -18.82 -41.27 19.31
C ALA A 676 -20.33 -41.20 19.53
N PRO A 677 -21.07 -40.45 18.69
CA PRO A 677 -22.52 -40.40 18.77
C PRO A 677 -23.16 -41.76 18.50
N SER A 678 -24.37 -42.02 19.05
CA SER A 678 -25.14 -43.25 18.77
C SER A 678 -25.43 -43.47 17.28
N SER A 679 -25.41 -42.40 16.46
CA SER A 679 -25.57 -42.42 15.01
C SER A 679 -24.30 -42.88 14.25
N GLY A 680 -23.21 -43.24 14.97
CA GLY A 680 -22.01 -43.84 14.41
C GLY A 680 -20.78 -42.92 14.43
N LEU A 681 -19.59 -43.56 14.24
CA LEU A 681 -18.29 -42.90 14.25
C LEU A 681 -18.02 -42.09 12.97
N MET A 682 -18.54 -42.53 11.83
CA MET A 682 -18.29 -41.87 10.54
C MET A 682 -19.27 -40.73 10.27
N GLY A 683 -18.75 -39.59 9.88
CA GLY A 683 -19.50 -38.50 9.30
C GLY A 683 -19.09 -38.22 7.87
N VAL A 684 -20.01 -37.64 7.08
CA VAL A 684 -19.78 -37.31 5.67
C VAL A 684 -20.34 -35.92 5.38
N SER A 685 -19.56 -35.08 4.76
CA SER A 685 -20.01 -33.82 4.18
C SER A 685 -19.50 -33.63 2.77
N VAL A 686 -20.05 -32.70 2.03
CA VAL A 686 -19.66 -32.42 0.67
C VAL A 686 -19.41 -30.91 0.49
N GLN A 687 -18.53 -30.57 -0.43
CA GLN A 687 -18.26 -29.19 -0.78
C GLN A 687 -19.54 -28.47 -1.24
N GLY A 688 -19.74 -27.23 -0.78
CA GLY A 688 -20.93 -26.44 -1.10
C GLY A 688 -22.15 -26.70 -0.20
N SER A 689 -22.05 -27.59 0.80
CA SER A 689 -23.13 -27.94 1.72
C SER A 689 -22.75 -27.73 3.18
N THR A 690 -23.61 -27.08 3.95
CA THR A 690 -23.49 -27.02 5.42
C THR A 690 -24.02 -28.27 6.11
N ALA A 691 -24.86 -29.06 5.43
CA ALA A 691 -25.41 -30.32 5.93
C ALA A 691 -24.33 -31.42 5.99
N SER A 692 -24.49 -32.36 6.92
CA SER A 692 -23.59 -33.49 7.08
C SER A 692 -24.33 -34.76 7.54
N ALA A 693 -24.01 -35.87 6.92
CA ALA A 693 -24.55 -37.17 7.32
C ALA A 693 -23.82 -37.70 8.58
N PRO A 694 -24.49 -38.50 9.43
CA PRO A 694 -25.86 -38.97 9.31
C PRO A 694 -26.93 -38.00 9.82
N ASP A 695 -26.54 -36.86 10.42
CA ASP A 695 -27.51 -35.96 11.07
C ASP A 695 -28.44 -35.24 10.07
N SER A 696 -27.95 -35.00 8.85
CA SER A 696 -28.70 -34.42 7.73
C SER A 696 -28.09 -34.89 6.37
N THR A 697 -28.85 -34.77 5.29
CA THR A 697 -28.37 -35.20 3.96
C THR A 697 -27.62 -34.06 3.28
N PRO A 698 -26.30 -34.15 3.06
CA PRO A 698 -25.58 -33.16 2.28
C PRO A 698 -25.92 -33.24 0.79
N SER A 699 -25.94 -32.11 0.12
CA SER A 699 -26.27 -32.00 -1.31
C SER A 699 -25.12 -31.32 -2.05
N PHE A 700 -24.73 -31.90 -3.17
CA PHE A 700 -23.77 -31.29 -4.10
C PHE A 700 -24.42 -30.17 -4.91
N LEU A 701 -23.60 -29.19 -5.28
CA LEU A 701 -23.86 -28.33 -6.43
C LEU A 701 -23.71 -29.15 -7.72
N VAL A 702 -24.32 -28.70 -8.80
CA VAL A 702 -24.17 -29.34 -10.12
C VAL A 702 -22.69 -29.31 -10.51
N LEU A 703 -22.23 -30.45 -11.04
CA LEU A 703 -20.88 -30.54 -11.63
C LEU A 703 -20.99 -30.59 -13.14
N ASP A 704 -20.26 -29.74 -13.81
CA ASP A 704 -20.19 -29.66 -15.29
C ASP A 704 -18.73 -29.62 -15.75
N PRO A 705 -18.43 -29.77 -17.06
CA PRO A 705 -17.06 -29.77 -17.57
C PRO A 705 -16.27 -28.45 -17.38
N TYR A 706 -16.94 -27.37 -17.01
CA TYR A 706 -16.40 -26.04 -16.88
C TYR A 706 -16.32 -25.56 -15.45
N THR A 707 -16.74 -26.41 -14.49
CA THR A 707 -16.66 -26.09 -13.04
C THR A 707 -15.20 -25.88 -12.65
N PRO A 708 -14.79 -24.67 -12.18
CA PRO A 708 -13.39 -24.38 -11.92
C PRO A 708 -12.86 -25.00 -10.63
N GLU A 709 -13.74 -25.33 -9.70
CA GLU A 709 -13.40 -25.95 -8.43
C GLU A 709 -13.69 -27.46 -8.41
N ASN A 710 -12.90 -28.20 -7.62
CA ASN A 710 -13.14 -29.62 -7.40
C ASN A 710 -14.44 -29.85 -6.61
N ARG A 711 -15.16 -30.94 -6.88
CA ARG A 711 -16.19 -31.45 -5.98
C ARG A 711 -15.55 -32.46 -5.04
N THR A 712 -15.70 -32.25 -3.75
CA THR A 712 -15.05 -33.06 -2.72
C THR A 712 -16.06 -33.66 -1.74
N ILE A 713 -15.67 -34.80 -1.18
CA ILE A 713 -16.34 -35.45 -0.07
C ILE A 713 -15.37 -35.53 1.09
N ASP A 714 -15.73 -34.97 2.21
CA ASP A 714 -14.97 -35.16 3.45
C ASP A 714 -15.60 -36.29 4.26
N ILE A 715 -14.81 -37.32 4.52
CA ILE A 715 -15.14 -38.44 5.41
C ILE A 715 -14.36 -38.23 6.70
N TYR A 716 -15.04 -38.20 7.85
CA TYR A 716 -14.42 -37.77 9.08
C TYR A 716 -14.90 -38.53 10.31
N ALA A 717 -14.03 -38.59 11.32
CA ALA A 717 -14.34 -39.13 12.64
C ALA A 717 -15.21 -38.19 13.46
N ARG A 718 -16.24 -38.74 14.13
CA ARG A 718 -17.16 -38.06 15.01
C ARG A 718 -16.95 -38.36 16.48
N GLY A 719 -15.94 -39.11 16.81
CA GLY A 719 -15.55 -39.54 18.15
C GLY A 719 -14.24 -40.34 18.16
N SER A 720 -13.81 -40.74 19.32
CA SER A 720 -12.63 -41.62 19.46
C SER A 720 -12.92 -43.01 18.92
N GLY A 721 -11.94 -43.56 18.21
CA GLY A 721 -11.99 -44.88 17.58
C GLY A 721 -11.46 -44.82 16.15
N SER A 722 -11.60 -45.94 15.46
CA SER A 722 -11.16 -46.10 14.07
C SER A 722 -12.21 -46.85 13.26
N THR A 723 -12.41 -46.45 12.02
CA THR A 723 -13.23 -47.21 11.05
C THR A 723 -12.71 -47.06 9.65
N ASP A 724 -12.71 -48.20 8.94
CA ASP A 724 -12.44 -48.22 7.50
C ASP A 724 -13.71 -47.81 6.75
N PHE A 725 -13.51 -47.26 5.56
CA PHE A 725 -14.60 -46.95 4.64
C PHE A 725 -14.21 -47.24 3.20
N THR A 726 -15.25 -47.44 2.36
CA THR A 726 -15.13 -47.49 0.91
C THR A 726 -16.10 -46.52 0.27
N ILE A 727 -15.76 -45.95 -0.89
CA ILE A 727 -16.61 -45.04 -1.67
C ILE A 727 -16.83 -45.70 -3.02
N THR A 728 -18.09 -45.90 -3.37
CA THR A 728 -18.45 -46.56 -4.63
C THR A 728 -19.42 -45.66 -5.43
N PRO A 729 -19.01 -45.10 -6.57
CA PRO A 729 -19.92 -44.42 -7.50
C PRO A 729 -20.76 -45.46 -8.28
N SER A 730 -22.01 -45.09 -8.57
CA SER A 730 -22.89 -45.96 -9.35
C SER A 730 -22.61 -45.93 -10.87
N SER A 731 -21.84 -44.96 -11.30
CA SER A 731 -21.56 -44.71 -12.73
C SER A 731 -20.10 -44.98 -13.06
N PRO A 732 -19.75 -45.70 -14.14
CA PRO A 732 -18.35 -46.02 -14.45
C PRO A 732 -17.50 -44.84 -14.91
N TYR A 733 -18.12 -43.75 -15.35
CA TYR A 733 -17.47 -42.53 -15.77
C TYR A 733 -17.09 -41.60 -14.59
N ILE A 734 -17.38 -42.00 -13.34
CA ILE A 734 -17.00 -41.27 -12.15
C ILE A 734 -15.89 -42.01 -11.43
N SER A 735 -14.81 -41.33 -11.13
CA SER A 735 -13.76 -41.80 -10.26
C SER A 735 -13.66 -40.92 -9.00
N ILE A 736 -13.28 -41.54 -7.89
CA ILE A 736 -13.16 -40.86 -6.61
C ILE A 736 -11.82 -41.25 -5.97
N THR A 737 -11.03 -40.26 -5.63
CA THR A 737 -9.67 -40.50 -5.09
C THR A 737 -9.48 -39.75 -3.77
N PRO A 738 -9.13 -40.43 -2.66
CA PRO A 738 -9.09 -41.91 -2.53
C PRO A 738 -10.51 -42.52 -2.47
N SER A 739 -10.67 -43.74 -2.99
CA SER A 739 -11.94 -44.52 -2.97
C SER A 739 -12.12 -45.38 -1.71
N GLN A 740 -11.11 -45.42 -0.85
CA GLN A 740 -11.15 -46.10 0.45
C GLN A 740 -10.13 -45.47 1.42
N GLY A 741 -10.30 -45.71 2.68
CA GLY A 741 -9.37 -45.21 3.70
C GLY A 741 -9.80 -45.58 5.10
N THR A 742 -8.99 -45.16 6.06
CA THR A 742 -9.27 -45.34 7.50
C THR A 742 -9.30 -43.97 8.16
N ILE A 743 -10.42 -43.61 8.77
CA ILE A 743 -10.48 -42.43 9.64
C ILE A 743 -10.30 -42.86 11.08
N SER A 744 -9.52 -42.10 11.85
CA SER A 744 -9.26 -42.43 13.24
C SER A 744 -8.93 -41.17 14.06
N TYR A 745 -9.31 -41.23 15.37
CA TYR A 745 -9.05 -40.16 16.33
C TYR A 745 -8.89 -40.78 17.74
N PRO A 746 -7.97 -40.33 18.61
CA PRO A 746 -7.07 -39.19 18.47
C PRO A 746 -5.77 -39.50 17.69
N SER A 747 -5.48 -40.76 17.44
CA SER A 747 -4.31 -41.17 16.68
C SER A 747 -4.70 -41.54 15.23
N GLY A 748 -4.00 -40.98 14.25
CA GLY A 748 -4.25 -41.21 12.84
C GLY A 748 -4.95 -40.01 12.17
N THR A 749 -5.62 -40.27 11.06
CA THR A 749 -6.24 -39.25 10.22
C THR A 749 -7.71 -39.04 10.58
N SER A 750 -8.06 -37.93 11.18
CA SER A 750 -9.44 -37.65 11.59
C SER A 750 -10.38 -37.30 10.43
N THR A 751 -9.85 -36.85 9.31
CA THR A 751 -10.61 -36.48 8.10
C THR A 751 -9.85 -36.89 6.85
N ILE A 752 -10.52 -37.55 5.93
CA ILE A 752 -10.03 -37.82 4.58
C ILE A 752 -10.90 -37.07 3.58
N ARG A 753 -10.27 -36.29 2.70
CA ARG A 753 -10.93 -35.59 1.60
C ARG A 753 -10.78 -36.42 0.34
N ALA A 754 -11.88 -36.81 -0.26
CA ALA A 754 -11.93 -37.52 -1.53
C ALA A 754 -12.39 -36.56 -2.64
N VAL A 755 -11.65 -36.53 -3.74
CA VAL A 755 -11.91 -35.69 -4.92
C VAL A 755 -12.69 -36.52 -5.94
N ILE A 756 -13.74 -35.92 -6.50
CA ILE A 756 -14.55 -36.48 -7.55
C ILE A 756 -14.00 -36.04 -8.90
N SER A 757 -13.76 -36.99 -9.80
CA SER A 757 -13.41 -36.72 -11.21
C SER A 757 -14.43 -37.40 -12.13
N VAL A 758 -14.76 -36.74 -13.24
CA VAL A 758 -15.73 -37.23 -14.23
C VAL A 758 -15.05 -37.34 -15.59
N ASP A 759 -15.16 -38.50 -16.19
CA ASP A 759 -14.85 -38.67 -17.63
C ASP A 759 -16.04 -38.16 -18.46
N TRP A 760 -15.97 -36.92 -18.86
CA TRP A 760 -17.04 -36.25 -19.59
C TRP A 760 -17.27 -36.83 -20.98
N SER A 761 -16.29 -37.53 -21.56
CA SER A 761 -16.43 -38.17 -22.86
C SER A 761 -17.37 -39.40 -22.81
N SER A 762 -17.40 -40.05 -21.66
CA SER A 762 -18.22 -41.24 -21.39
C SER A 762 -19.51 -40.92 -20.61
N ALA A 763 -19.62 -39.73 -20.06
CA ALA A 763 -20.80 -39.30 -19.30
C ALA A 763 -21.98 -39.00 -20.26
N PRO A 764 -23.21 -39.29 -19.87
CA PRO A 764 -24.40 -38.96 -20.68
C PRO A 764 -24.49 -37.46 -20.97
N ASN A 765 -24.83 -37.09 -22.18
CA ASN A 765 -25.06 -35.69 -22.56
C ASN A 765 -26.25 -35.09 -21.78
N GLY A 766 -26.13 -33.84 -21.38
CA GLY A 766 -27.16 -33.10 -20.64
C GLY A 766 -27.17 -33.40 -19.17
N SER A 767 -28.32 -33.16 -18.54
CA SER A 767 -28.48 -33.34 -17.10
C SER A 767 -28.70 -34.81 -16.73
N SER A 768 -27.93 -35.25 -15.73
CA SER A 768 -28.02 -36.62 -15.19
C SER A 768 -27.70 -36.61 -13.70
N THR A 769 -27.86 -37.76 -13.06
CA THR A 769 -27.47 -37.93 -11.65
C THR A 769 -26.74 -39.26 -11.46
N SER A 770 -25.74 -39.26 -10.58
CA SER A 770 -25.07 -40.48 -10.15
C SER A 770 -25.16 -40.60 -8.61
N SER A 771 -25.36 -41.84 -8.14
CA SER A 771 -25.31 -42.14 -6.71
C SER A 771 -23.86 -42.43 -6.31
N ILE A 772 -23.44 -41.92 -5.14
CA ILE A 772 -22.17 -42.23 -4.48
C ILE A 772 -22.51 -42.82 -3.11
N ILE A 773 -22.02 -44.06 -2.89
CA ILE A 773 -22.28 -44.75 -1.60
C ILE A 773 -20.98 -44.83 -0.82
N ILE A 774 -21.00 -44.28 0.38
CA ILE A 774 -19.90 -44.35 1.35
C ILE A 774 -20.27 -45.41 2.38
N THR A 775 -19.55 -46.51 2.42
CA THR A 775 -19.82 -47.65 3.29
C THR A 775 -18.75 -47.76 4.36
N PRO A 776 -19.07 -47.52 5.64
CA PRO A 776 -18.14 -47.81 6.72
C PRO A 776 -18.05 -49.30 7.00
N LYS A 777 -16.94 -49.75 7.55
CA LYS A 777 -16.76 -51.18 7.97
C LYS A 777 -17.84 -51.62 8.97
N SER A 778 -18.32 -50.70 9.78
CA SER A 778 -19.44 -50.88 10.72
C SER A 778 -20.32 -49.64 10.76
N GLY A 779 -21.65 -49.82 10.75
CA GLY A 779 -22.62 -48.73 10.77
C GLY A 779 -23.37 -48.60 9.47
N THR A 780 -24.13 -47.50 9.32
CA THR A 780 -25.00 -47.26 8.18
C THR A 780 -24.24 -46.61 7.02
N ALA A 781 -24.42 -47.10 5.82
CA ALA A 781 -23.88 -46.49 4.60
C ALA A 781 -24.58 -45.13 4.33
N VAL A 782 -23.79 -44.18 3.85
CA VAL A 782 -24.27 -42.85 3.44
C VAL A 782 -24.43 -42.84 1.91
N LYS A 783 -25.61 -42.52 1.44
CA LYS A 783 -25.90 -42.38 0.01
C LYS A 783 -25.99 -40.91 -0.34
N LEU A 784 -25.16 -40.46 -1.30
CA LEU A 784 -25.16 -39.11 -1.85
C LEU A 784 -25.67 -39.14 -3.28
N THR A 785 -26.27 -38.04 -3.74
CA THR A 785 -26.64 -37.84 -5.14
C THR A 785 -25.81 -36.71 -5.71
N LEU A 786 -25.00 -37.02 -6.74
CA LEU A 786 -24.21 -36.06 -7.49
C LEU A 786 -24.99 -35.67 -8.76
N PRO A 787 -25.48 -34.43 -8.86
CA PRO A 787 -26.06 -33.90 -10.07
C PRO A 787 -24.93 -33.53 -11.07
N LEU A 788 -25.11 -33.95 -12.33
CA LEU A 788 -24.18 -33.71 -13.42
C LEU A 788 -24.88 -32.97 -14.54
N ASN A 789 -24.14 -32.14 -15.25
CA ASN A 789 -24.62 -31.48 -16.47
C ASN A 789 -23.52 -31.52 -17.53
N ASN A 790 -23.50 -32.60 -18.34
CA ASN A 790 -22.53 -32.75 -19.41
C ASN A 790 -22.96 -31.93 -20.62
N VAL A 791 -22.44 -30.72 -20.69
CA VAL A 791 -22.73 -29.75 -21.74
C VAL A 791 -21.47 -29.33 -22.45
N ALA A 792 -21.62 -28.96 -23.71
CA ALA A 792 -20.52 -28.46 -24.53
C ALA A 792 -20.87 -27.11 -25.13
N VAL A 793 -19.90 -26.24 -25.27
CA VAL A 793 -20.04 -25.01 -26.06
C VAL A 793 -19.96 -25.37 -27.55
N PRO A 794 -20.58 -24.57 -28.44
CA PRO A 794 -20.45 -24.77 -29.88
C PRO A 794 -19.01 -24.74 -30.37
N ALA A 795 -18.69 -25.54 -31.37
CA ALA A 795 -17.37 -25.50 -31.98
C ALA A 795 -17.05 -24.09 -32.50
N GLY A 796 -15.83 -23.61 -32.18
CA GLY A 796 -15.37 -22.30 -32.58
C GLY A 796 -15.76 -21.14 -31.61
N PHE A 797 -16.53 -21.39 -30.56
CA PHE A 797 -16.76 -20.39 -29.52
C PHE A 797 -15.46 -20.09 -28.80
N LYS A 798 -15.22 -18.78 -28.54
CA LYS A 798 -14.09 -18.28 -27.75
C LYS A 798 -14.61 -17.34 -26.68
N GLY A 799 -14.38 -17.67 -25.40
CA GLY A 799 -14.87 -16.87 -24.32
C GLY A 799 -14.97 -17.61 -22.98
N TYR A 800 -15.60 -16.96 -22.03
CA TYR A 800 -15.94 -17.52 -20.74
C TYR A 800 -17.11 -18.47 -20.82
N VAL A 801 -17.16 -19.43 -19.94
CA VAL A 801 -18.24 -20.42 -19.91
C VAL A 801 -18.92 -20.37 -18.54
N GLU A 802 -20.25 -20.35 -18.56
CA GLU A 802 -21.06 -20.45 -17.34
C GLU A 802 -20.77 -21.77 -16.61
N SER A 803 -20.68 -21.68 -15.30
CA SER A 803 -20.80 -22.81 -14.39
C SER A 803 -21.57 -22.39 -13.13
N ASN A 804 -22.41 -23.30 -12.61
CA ASN A 804 -23.22 -23.06 -11.41
C ASN A 804 -24.07 -21.77 -11.48
N GLY A 805 -24.57 -21.42 -12.67
CA GLY A 805 -25.42 -20.27 -12.90
C GLY A 805 -24.71 -18.93 -12.81
N GLY A 806 -23.42 -18.88 -13.03
CA GLY A 806 -22.64 -17.65 -13.02
C GLY A 806 -21.47 -17.66 -14.00
N VAL A 807 -21.02 -16.45 -14.39
CA VAL A 807 -19.79 -16.22 -15.13
C VAL A 807 -18.95 -15.19 -14.41
N ALA A 808 -17.82 -15.59 -13.85
CA ALA A 808 -16.89 -14.71 -13.15
C ALA A 808 -15.75 -14.31 -14.08
N ILE A 809 -15.43 -13.00 -14.08
CA ILE A 809 -14.55 -12.37 -15.05
C ILE A 809 -13.57 -11.45 -14.33
N GLU A 810 -12.26 -11.65 -14.52
CA GLU A 810 -11.26 -10.66 -14.14
C GLU A 810 -11.18 -9.57 -15.20
N MET A 811 -11.27 -8.30 -14.79
CA MET A 811 -11.41 -7.18 -15.74
C MET A 811 -10.25 -7.03 -16.73
N ALA A 812 -9.05 -7.46 -16.35
CA ALA A 812 -7.88 -7.46 -17.23
C ALA A 812 -7.99 -8.47 -18.40
N HIS A 813 -8.88 -9.45 -18.31
CA HIS A 813 -8.98 -10.56 -19.28
C HIS A 813 -10.10 -10.35 -20.31
N PHE A 814 -10.19 -9.16 -20.87
CA PHE A 814 -11.15 -8.83 -21.93
C PHE A 814 -10.83 -9.60 -23.23
N THR A 815 -11.86 -9.90 -24.02
CA THR A 815 -11.71 -10.51 -25.34
C THR A 815 -11.41 -9.48 -26.42
N ALA A 816 -11.86 -8.24 -26.24
CA ALA A 816 -11.56 -7.10 -27.09
C ALA A 816 -11.71 -5.79 -26.31
N ARG A 817 -11.01 -4.76 -26.75
CA ARG A 817 -11.22 -3.39 -26.26
C ARG A 817 -11.25 -2.38 -27.39
N THR A 818 -11.95 -1.28 -27.19
CA THR A 818 -12.03 -0.16 -28.13
C THR A 818 -11.66 1.12 -27.39
N ALA A 819 -10.76 1.91 -27.97
CA ALA A 819 -10.44 3.24 -27.46
C ALA A 819 -11.49 4.26 -27.91
N SER A 820 -11.65 5.34 -27.14
CA SER A 820 -12.47 6.47 -27.53
C SER A 820 -11.82 7.25 -28.68
N PRO A 821 -12.61 7.88 -29.57
CA PRO A 821 -12.07 8.82 -30.57
C PRO A 821 -11.30 10.00 -29.97
N SER A 822 -11.55 10.33 -28.70
CA SER A 822 -10.79 11.36 -27.95
C SER A 822 -9.38 10.91 -27.53
N GLY A 823 -8.98 9.66 -27.81
CA GLY A 823 -7.71 9.08 -27.39
C GLY A 823 -7.74 8.46 -25.99
N ALA A 824 -8.85 8.58 -25.25
CA ALA A 824 -8.98 7.88 -23.98
C ALA A 824 -9.06 6.36 -24.20
N SER A 825 -8.36 5.59 -23.38
CA SER A 825 -8.31 4.14 -23.47
C SER A 825 -8.46 3.47 -22.11
N LEU A 826 -8.95 2.23 -22.12
CA LEU A 826 -8.97 1.40 -20.92
C LEU A 826 -7.60 0.78 -20.71
N GLU A 827 -7.03 0.98 -19.53
CA GLU A 827 -5.71 0.47 -19.17
C GLU A 827 -5.79 -0.44 -17.95
N VAL A 828 -4.95 -1.47 -17.95
CA VAL A 828 -4.85 -2.43 -16.85
C VAL A 828 -3.86 -1.89 -15.81
N ILE A 829 -4.30 -1.80 -14.56
CA ILE A 829 -3.43 -1.57 -13.41
C ILE A 829 -3.06 -2.95 -12.85
N PRO A 830 -1.81 -3.41 -13.03
CA PRO A 830 -1.39 -4.70 -12.52
C PRO A 830 -1.49 -4.79 -10.99
N ASN A 831 -1.74 -5.97 -10.48
CA ASN A 831 -1.72 -6.25 -9.04
C ASN A 831 -2.60 -5.30 -8.20
N TYR A 832 -3.75 -4.89 -8.77
CA TYR A 832 -4.69 -3.97 -8.16
C TYR A 832 -5.97 -4.68 -7.72
N GLY A 833 -6.52 -4.29 -6.55
CA GLY A 833 -7.71 -4.91 -6.01
C GLY A 833 -7.42 -6.23 -5.30
N ARG A 834 -8.46 -7.06 -5.11
CA ARG A 834 -8.40 -8.22 -4.22
C ARG A 834 -8.01 -9.54 -4.88
N THR A 835 -8.09 -9.62 -6.21
CA THR A 835 -7.92 -10.88 -6.94
C THR A 835 -6.83 -10.85 -7.99
N HIS A 836 -6.86 -9.96 -8.96
CA HIS A 836 -5.93 -9.94 -10.09
C HIS A 836 -5.41 -8.54 -10.41
N SER A 837 -6.18 -7.73 -11.13
CA SER A 837 -5.81 -6.40 -11.64
C SER A 837 -7.02 -5.51 -11.75
N GLY A 838 -6.81 -4.19 -11.79
CA GLY A 838 -7.87 -3.23 -12.05
C GLY A 838 -7.91 -2.79 -13.52
N LEU A 839 -9.08 -2.44 -14.03
CA LEU A 839 -9.25 -1.76 -15.31
C LEU A 839 -9.72 -0.33 -15.06
N THR A 840 -9.03 0.64 -15.63
CA THR A 840 -9.30 2.09 -15.48
C THR A 840 -9.30 2.79 -16.82
N LEU A 841 -9.78 4.04 -16.85
CA LEU A 841 -9.76 4.91 -18.03
C LEU A 841 -8.61 5.91 -17.91
N LEU A 842 -7.72 5.95 -18.88
CA LEU A 842 -6.63 6.93 -18.97
C LEU A 842 -6.68 7.71 -20.29
N PRO A 843 -6.18 8.98 -20.31
CA PRO A 843 -5.65 9.73 -19.16
C PRO A 843 -6.78 10.14 -18.19
N VAL A 844 -6.44 10.34 -16.92
CA VAL A 844 -7.42 10.76 -15.91
C VAL A 844 -7.96 12.20 -16.11
N THR A 845 -7.35 12.94 -17.03
CA THR A 845 -7.78 14.25 -17.51
C THR A 845 -8.77 14.18 -18.67
N ALA A 846 -9.08 12.98 -19.18
CA ALA A 846 -10.12 12.81 -20.18
C ALA A 846 -11.48 13.28 -19.63
N GLY A 847 -12.30 13.87 -20.49
CA GLY A 847 -13.68 14.22 -20.12
C GLY A 847 -14.56 12.99 -19.93
N THR A 848 -15.75 13.22 -19.36
CA THR A 848 -16.80 12.19 -19.24
C THR A 848 -17.08 11.55 -20.58
N GLN A 849 -17.07 10.22 -20.63
CA GLN A 849 -17.33 9.42 -21.83
C GLN A 849 -18.83 9.13 -21.98
N THR A 850 -19.22 8.71 -23.16
CA THR A 850 -20.58 8.24 -23.46
C THR A 850 -20.54 6.78 -23.94
N THR A 851 -21.63 6.07 -23.81
CA THR A 851 -21.69 4.68 -24.33
C THR A 851 -21.65 4.58 -25.86
N ALA A 852 -21.95 5.70 -26.56
CA ALA A 852 -21.91 5.77 -28.02
C ALA A 852 -20.47 5.88 -28.58
N ALA A 853 -19.59 6.60 -27.88
CA ALA A 853 -18.23 6.90 -28.34
C ALA A 853 -17.13 6.65 -27.28
N GLY A 854 -17.49 6.18 -26.12
CA GLY A 854 -16.54 5.93 -25.03
C GLY A 854 -15.73 4.65 -25.19
N SER A 855 -14.61 4.61 -24.47
CA SER A 855 -13.79 3.40 -24.39
C SER A 855 -14.53 2.25 -23.76
N SER A 856 -14.43 1.06 -24.35
CA SER A 856 -15.13 -0.12 -23.86
C SER A 856 -14.27 -1.39 -23.93
N ALA A 857 -14.54 -2.31 -23.00
CA ALA A 857 -14.04 -3.68 -23.02
C ALA A 857 -15.18 -4.65 -23.28
N VAL A 858 -14.89 -5.72 -24.02
CA VAL A 858 -15.85 -6.77 -24.36
C VAL A 858 -15.39 -8.09 -23.78
N TYR A 859 -16.32 -8.83 -23.21
CA TYR A 859 -16.12 -10.16 -22.63
C TYR A 859 -17.13 -11.11 -23.27
N SER A 860 -16.65 -12.00 -24.13
CA SER A 860 -17.50 -13.03 -24.72
C SER A 860 -17.78 -14.09 -23.66
N PHE A 861 -19.03 -14.54 -23.55
CA PHE A 861 -19.41 -15.62 -22.64
C PHE A 861 -20.49 -16.50 -23.24
N TYR A 862 -20.57 -17.74 -22.74
CA TYR A 862 -21.60 -18.70 -23.14
C TYR A 862 -22.45 -19.03 -21.92
N ALA A 863 -23.77 -18.86 -22.04
CA ALA A 863 -24.75 -19.19 -21.02
C ALA A 863 -25.45 -20.52 -21.35
N PHE A 864 -25.44 -21.46 -20.43
CA PHE A 864 -26.23 -22.67 -20.50
C PHE A 864 -27.63 -22.52 -19.92
N THR A 865 -27.81 -21.48 -19.08
CA THR A 865 -29.03 -21.14 -18.36
C THR A 865 -29.64 -19.87 -18.94
N SER A 866 -30.97 -19.88 -19.20
CA SER A 866 -31.71 -18.63 -19.45
C SER A 866 -32.13 -18.02 -18.14
N ALA A 867 -31.83 -16.72 -17.94
CA ALA A 867 -32.23 -15.95 -16.79
C ALA A 867 -33.17 -14.82 -17.22
N ALA A 868 -34.33 -14.71 -16.55
CA ALA A 868 -35.30 -13.65 -16.83
C ALA A 868 -34.83 -12.27 -16.32
N SER A 869 -33.96 -12.25 -15.29
CA SER A 869 -33.38 -11.06 -14.66
C SER A 869 -31.97 -11.36 -14.20
N ALA A 870 -31.05 -11.35 -15.16
CA ALA A 870 -29.63 -11.49 -14.89
C ALA A 870 -29.04 -10.20 -14.31
N LYS A 871 -27.98 -10.32 -13.53
CA LYS A 871 -27.28 -9.17 -12.95
C LYS A 871 -25.79 -9.23 -13.19
N VAL A 872 -25.17 -8.09 -13.34
CA VAL A 872 -23.72 -7.96 -13.16
C VAL A 872 -23.46 -7.54 -11.73
N VAL A 873 -22.66 -8.29 -11.03
CA VAL A 873 -22.07 -7.92 -9.75
C VAL A 873 -20.68 -7.38 -10.01
N ALA A 874 -20.50 -6.07 -9.89
CA ALA A 874 -19.24 -5.39 -10.11
C ALA A 874 -18.52 -5.16 -8.79
N TYR A 875 -17.22 -5.51 -8.76
CA TYR A 875 -16.35 -5.29 -7.63
C TYR A 875 -15.40 -4.13 -7.94
N LEU A 876 -15.53 -3.04 -7.19
CA LEU A 876 -14.72 -1.85 -7.30
C LEU A 876 -13.90 -1.67 -6.00
N PRO A 877 -12.76 -0.97 -6.04
CA PRO A 877 -12.11 -0.55 -4.81
C PRO A 877 -13.00 0.47 -4.06
N PRO A 878 -12.82 0.66 -2.75
CA PRO A 878 -13.35 1.83 -2.07
C PRO A 878 -12.90 3.09 -2.81
N SER A 879 -13.81 4.02 -3.08
CA SER A 879 -13.55 5.23 -3.87
C SER A 879 -14.52 6.34 -3.52
N PHE A 880 -14.15 7.58 -3.87
CA PHE A 880 -15.00 8.75 -3.76
C PHE A 880 -15.22 9.43 -5.12
N ASN A 881 -16.26 10.24 -5.21
CA ASN A 881 -16.46 11.16 -6.30
C ASN A 881 -15.56 12.38 -6.07
N VAL A 882 -14.29 12.29 -6.46
CA VAL A 882 -13.27 13.35 -6.22
C VAL A 882 -13.61 14.68 -6.88
N ASP A 883 -14.42 14.64 -7.90
CA ASP A 883 -15.08 15.79 -8.51
C ASP A 883 -16.60 15.62 -8.35
N PRO A 884 -17.27 16.44 -7.51
CA PRO A 884 -18.72 16.34 -7.32
C PRO A 884 -19.53 16.60 -8.59
N GLY A 885 -18.98 17.36 -9.55
CA GLY A 885 -19.61 17.64 -10.85
C GLY A 885 -19.53 16.46 -11.82
N SER A 886 -18.57 15.56 -11.61
CA SER A 886 -18.30 14.41 -12.48
C SER A 886 -18.20 13.12 -11.63
N PRO A 887 -19.33 12.63 -11.07
CA PRO A 887 -19.33 11.45 -10.22
C PRO A 887 -18.93 10.20 -11.01
N LEU A 888 -18.21 9.29 -10.37
CA LEU A 888 -17.77 8.03 -10.97
C LEU A 888 -18.95 7.26 -11.59
N LYS A 889 -18.75 6.76 -12.82
CA LYS A 889 -19.77 6.06 -13.59
C LYS A 889 -19.15 4.97 -14.45
N PHE A 890 -19.90 3.89 -14.62
CA PHE A 890 -19.66 2.88 -15.63
C PHE A 890 -20.98 2.44 -16.25
N ALA A 891 -20.93 1.75 -17.39
CA ALA A 891 -22.12 1.16 -18.02
C ALA A 891 -21.83 -0.28 -18.44
N VAL A 892 -22.87 -1.09 -18.48
CA VAL A 892 -22.82 -2.47 -18.97
C VAL A 892 -23.98 -2.74 -19.92
N ALA A 893 -23.74 -3.57 -20.92
CA ALA A 893 -24.78 -4.08 -21.79
C ALA A 893 -24.44 -5.52 -22.24
N VAL A 894 -25.46 -6.33 -22.47
CA VAL A 894 -25.32 -7.63 -23.12
C VAL A 894 -25.73 -7.48 -24.58
N ASP A 895 -24.88 -7.98 -25.47
CA ASP A 895 -25.05 -7.92 -26.93
C ASP A 895 -25.32 -6.49 -27.41
N GLU A 896 -26.36 -6.28 -28.22
CA GLU A 896 -26.80 -4.96 -28.70
C GLU A 896 -27.88 -4.33 -27.80
N GLY A 897 -28.00 -4.80 -26.54
CA GLY A 897 -28.96 -4.27 -25.57
C GLY A 897 -28.65 -2.84 -25.15
N THR A 898 -29.65 -2.15 -24.61
CA THR A 898 -29.49 -0.79 -24.10
C THR A 898 -28.52 -0.76 -22.90
N PRO A 899 -27.45 0.06 -22.94
CA PRO A 899 -26.52 0.13 -21.82
C PRO A 899 -27.19 0.63 -20.52
N THR A 900 -26.99 -0.09 -19.44
CA THR A 900 -27.40 0.31 -18.11
C THR A 900 -26.24 1.05 -17.42
N VAL A 901 -26.46 2.33 -17.11
CA VAL A 901 -25.47 3.18 -16.42
C VAL A 901 -25.59 3.01 -14.92
N SER A 902 -24.47 2.88 -14.23
CA SER A 902 -24.36 2.79 -12.79
C SER A 902 -23.43 3.87 -12.24
N SER A 903 -23.86 4.51 -11.15
CA SER A 903 -23.04 5.40 -10.32
C SER A 903 -22.67 4.65 -9.04
N PRO A 904 -21.48 4.07 -8.96
CA PRO A 904 -21.13 3.13 -7.87
C PRO A 904 -20.99 3.81 -6.51
N VAL A 905 -20.68 5.11 -6.49
CA VAL A 905 -20.46 5.87 -5.25
C VAL A 905 -21.61 6.85 -5.05
N PRO A 906 -22.42 6.70 -3.99
CA PRO A 906 -23.45 7.67 -3.65
C PRO A 906 -22.88 9.04 -3.37
N SER A 907 -23.65 10.10 -3.64
CA SER A 907 -23.27 11.46 -3.28
C SER A 907 -23.18 11.60 -1.76
N SER A 908 -22.25 12.41 -1.31
CA SER A 908 -22.05 12.76 0.10
C SER A 908 -21.56 14.21 0.22
N THR A 909 -21.81 14.82 1.36
CA THR A 909 -21.18 16.10 1.71
C THR A 909 -19.71 15.85 2.04
N LEU A 910 -18.81 16.72 1.57
CA LEU A 910 -17.39 16.64 1.90
C LEU A 910 -17.19 16.62 3.42
N GLY A 911 -16.36 15.70 3.90
CA GLY A 911 -16.19 15.44 5.33
C GLY A 911 -17.20 14.46 5.94
N SER A 912 -18.21 14.05 5.16
CA SER A 912 -19.13 12.95 5.50
C SER A 912 -18.90 11.77 4.57
N MET A 913 -19.08 10.56 5.09
CA MET A 913 -18.84 9.35 4.30
C MET A 913 -20.09 8.96 3.51
N PRO A 914 -19.96 8.54 2.24
CA PRO A 914 -21.07 8.06 1.46
C PRO A 914 -21.67 6.76 2.03
N SER A 915 -22.95 6.53 1.76
CA SER A 915 -23.63 5.30 2.21
C SER A 915 -22.85 4.04 1.78
N GLY A 916 -22.72 3.07 2.69
CA GLY A 916 -21.96 1.83 2.48
C GLY A 916 -20.42 2.02 2.47
N TRP A 917 -19.91 3.18 2.86
CA TRP A 917 -18.47 3.44 2.91
C TRP A 917 -17.76 2.51 3.91
N SER A 918 -18.23 2.44 5.15
CA SER A 918 -17.62 1.59 6.19
C SER A 918 -17.50 0.14 5.74
N GLU A 919 -18.56 -0.40 5.15
CA GLU A 919 -18.58 -1.76 4.61
C GLU A 919 -17.54 -1.93 3.48
N SER A 920 -17.47 -0.96 2.57
CA SER A 920 -16.50 -0.98 1.47
C SER A 920 -15.05 -0.99 1.97
N VAL A 921 -14.73 -0.16 2.97
CA VAL A 921 -13.39 -0.11 3.58
C VAL A 921 -13.07 -1.40 4.34
N ILE A 922 -14.02 -1.90 5.14
CA ILE A 922 -13.85 -3.16 5.87
C ILE A 922 -13.59 -4.33 4.92
N ASN A 923 -14.27 -4.38 3.80
CA ASN A 923 -14.20 -5.48 2.84
C ASN A 923 -13.17 -5.26 1.73
N GLY A 924 -12.48 -4.11 1.69
CA GLY A 924 -11.54 -3.78 0.62
C GLY A 924 -12.18 -3.70 -0.77
N ALA A 925 -13.51 -3.61 -0.83
CA ALA A 925 -14.26 -3.48 -2.07
C ALA A 925 -15.65 -2.89 -1.85
N ARG A 926 -16.11 -2.13 -2.83
CA ARG A 926 -17.51 -1.78 -3.04
C ARG A 926 -18.12 -2.76 -4.04
N VAL A 927 -19.21 -3.40 -3.65
CA VAL A 927 -19.94 -4.34 -4.51
C VAL A 927 -21.20 -3.68 -5.03
N VAL A 928 -21.35 -3.61 -6.35
CA VAL A 928 -22.48 -2.97 -7.02
C VAL A 928 -23.19 -3.98 -7.90
N LYS A 929 -24.50 -4.05 -7.80
CA LYS A 929 -25.33 -4.93 -8.65
C LYS A 929 -26.04 -4.08 -9.70
N VAL A 930 -25.89 -4.47 -10.96
CA VAL A 930 -26.51 -3.79 -12.12
C VAL A 930 -27.37 -4.80 -12.86
N ASP A 931 -28.61 -4.45 -13.13
CA ASP A 931 -29.53 -5.33 -13.87
C ASP A 931 -29.14 -5.38 -15.35
N LEU A 932 -29.03 -6.59 -15.88
CA LEU A 932 -28.81 -6.86 -17.31
C LEU A 932 -30.13 -7.19 -18.06
N GLY A 933 -31.22 -7.40 -17.33
CA GLY A 933 -32.46 -7.90 -17.89
C GLY A 933 -32.39 -9.39 -18.24
N LYS A 934 -33.06 -9.77 -19.32
CA LYS A 934 -33.11 -11.16 -19.79
C LYS A 934 -31.82 -11.56 -20.49
N VAL A 935 -31.25 -12.68 -20.10
CA VAL A 935 -30.14 -13.36 -20.80
C VAL A 935 -30.62 -14.74 -21.19
N GLU A 936 -30.61 -15.09 -22.48
CA GLU A 936 -31.01 -16.40 -22.97
C GLU A 936 -29.84 -17.39 -22.93
N LYS A 937 -30.13 -18.66 -23.12
CA LYS A 937 -29.12 -19.68 -23.38
C LYS A 937 -28.43 -19.39 -24.69
N GLY A 938 -27.08 -19.35 -24.72
CA GLY A 938 -26.30 -19.14 -25.95
C GLY A 938 -25.05 -18.35 -25.75
N ALA A 939 -24.45 -17.96 -26.85
CA ALA A 939 -23.25 -17.11 -26.86
C ALA A 939 -23.64 -15.63 -26.77
N HIS A 940 -22.96 -14.89 -25.90
CA HIS A 940 -23.22 -13.49 -25.63
C HIS A 940 -21.92 -12.71 -25.54
N LYS A 941 -22.04 -11.36 -25.57
CA LYS A 941 -20.98 -10.40 -25.32
C LYS A 941 -21.42 -9.45 -24.21
N LEU A 942 -20.72 -9.45 -23.09
CA LEU A 942 -20.84 -8.37 -22.11
C LEU A 942 -19.93 -7.24 -22.55
N ARG A 943 -20.46 -6.06 -22.76
CA ARG A 943 -19.70 -4.85 -23.03
C ARG A 943 -19.73 -3.96 -21.80
N VAL A 944 -18.55 -3.41 -21.43
CA VAL A 944 -18.36 -2.56 -20.26
C VAL A 944 -17.69 -1.27 -20.69
N TRP A 945 -18.25 -0.13 -20.29
CA TRP A 945 -17.68 1.21 -20.48
C TRP A 945 -17.32 1.79 -19.14
N LEU A 946 -16.15 2.38 -19.02
CA LEU A 946 -15.82 3.28 -17.93
C LEU A 946 -16.10 4.70 -18.41
N LEU A 947 -17.16 5.33 -17.87
CA LEU A 947 -17.68 6.60 -18.37
C LEU A 947 -17.04 7.83 -17.71
N GLU A 948 -16.42 7.64 -16.56
CA GLU A 948 -15.74 8.71 -15.83
C GLU A 948 -14.31 8.28 -15.47
N PRO A 949 -13.28 9.09 -15.78
CA PRO A 949 -11.91 8.85 -15.32
C PRO A 949 -11.83 8.72 -13.80
N GLY A 950 -10.95 7.86 -13.32
CA GLY A 950 -10.86 7.52 -11.90
C GLY A 950 -11.77 6.35 -11.47
N THR A 951 -12.74 5.95 -12.31
CA THR A 951 -13.48 4.70 -12.10
C THR A 951 -12.52 3.51 -12.33
N VAL A 952 -12.46 2.61 -11.35
CA VAL A 952 -11.70 1.36 -11.46
C VAL A 952 -12.62 0.19 -11.14
N ILE A 953 -12.63 -0.82 -11.98
CA ILE A 953 -13.32 -2.10 -11.73
C ILE A 953 -12.26 -3.21 -11.77
N HIS A 954 -12.25 -4.08 -10.77
CA HIS A 954 -11.28 -5.17 -10.77
C HIS A 954 -11.91 -6.53 -11.15
N ARG A 955 -13.22 -6.70 -10.92
CA ARG A 955 -13.89 -7.98 -11.21
C ARG A 955 -15.37 -7.80 -11.51
N LEU A 956 -15.91 -8.66 -12.37
CA LEU A 956 -17.34 -8.79 -12.64
C LEU A 956 -17.80 -10.24 -12.44
N VAL A 957 -19.04 -10.38 -12.01
CA VAL A 957 -19.73 -11.67 -12.00
C VAL A 957 -21.10 -11.50 -12.66
N ILE A 958 -21.34 -12.19 -13.76
CA ILE A 958 -22.68 -12.29 -14.34
C ILE A 958 -23.41 -13.35 -13.53
N ASP A 959 -24.43 -12.94 -12.79
CA ASP A 959 -25.26 -13.81 -11.98
C ASP A 959 -26.55 -14.12 -12.75
N LEU A 960 -26.69 -15.40 -13.13
CA LEU A 960 -27.85 -15.95 -13.81
C LEU A 960 -28.87 -16.57 -12.82
N GLY A 961 -28.69 -16.34 -11.52
CA GLY A 961 -29.63 -16.66 -10.45
C GLY A 961 -29.21 -17.80 -9.51
N ALA A 962 -27.99 -18.34 -9.64
CA ALA A 962 -27.53 -19.43 -8.78
C ALA A 962 -26.14 -19.21 -8.16
N VAL A 963 -25.53 -18.02 -8.34
CA VAL A 963 -24.24 -17.66 -7.74
C VAL A 963 -24.35 -17.74 -6.21
N LYS A 964 -23.41 -18.43 -5.58
CA LYS A 964 -23.35 -18.56 -4.13
C LYS A 964 -22.59 -17.41 -3.51
N GLU A 965 -23.00 -17.04 -2.31
CA GLU A 965 -22.37 -15.96 -1.56
C GLU A 965 -20.96 -16.36 -1.11
N SER A 966 -19.98 -15.49 -1.34
CA SER A 966 -18.61 -15.60 -0.87
C SER A 966 -17.96 -14.22 -0.83
N TYR A 967 -16.85 -14.09 -0.13
CA TYR A 967 -16.22 -12.78 0.07
C TYR A 967 -15.51 -12.26 -1.18
N LEU A 968 -14.81 -13.14 -1.92
CA LEU A 968 -14.11 -12.81 -3.15
C LEU A 968 -14.99 -12.96 -4.41
N GLY A 969 -16.16 -13.56 -4.30
CA GLY A 969 -16.97 -14.04 -5.43
C GLY A 969 -16.47 -15.40 -5.96
N PRO A 970 -17.21 -16.03 -6.91
CA PRO A 970 -16.81 -17.33 -7.49
C PRO A 970 -15.43 -17.23 -8.16
N PRO A 971 -14.66 -18.31 -8.28
CA PRO A 971 -13.43 -18.34 -9.07
C PRO A 971 -13.66 -17.85 -10.50
N GLU A 972 -12.59 -17.32 -11.17
CA GLU A 972 -12.73 -16.95 -12.58
C GLU A 972 -13.23 -18.14 -13.41
N SER A 973 -14.23 -17.90 -14.22
CA SER A 973 -14.86 -18.95 -15.05
C SER A 973 -13.89 -19.52 -16.08
N ALA A 974 -14.08 -20.79 -16.43
CA ALA A 974 -13.31 -21.44 -17.48
C ALA A 974 -13.39 -20.64 -18.80
N LYS A 975 -12.29 -20.61 -19.51
CA LYS A 975 -12.15 -20.00 -20.84
C LYS A 975 -11.93 -21.10 -21.89
N VAL A 976 -12.56 -20.96 -23.00
CA VAL A 976 -12.37 -21.87 -24.14
C VAL A 976 -11.95 -21.13 -25.41
N GLY A 977 -11.13 -21.75 -26.20
CA GLY A 977 -10.72 -21.22 -27.50
C GLY A 977 -9.62 -20.14 -27.45
N PHE A 978 -8.89 -20.01 -26.36
CA PHE A 978 -7.76 -19.09 -26.22
C PHE A 978 -6.43 -19.83 -26.27
#